data_efc6d316dbaee01386dab8b7ef27881b
#
_entry.id   efc6d316dbaee01386dab8b7ef27881b
#
_cell.length_a   1.000
_cell.length_b   1.000
_cell.length_c   1.000
_cell.angle_alpha   90.00
_cell.angle_beta   90.00
_cell.angle_gamma   90.00
#
_symmetry.space_group_name_H-M   'P 1'
#
loop_
_entity.id
_entity.type
_entity.pdbx_description
1 polymer ?
#
loop_
_entity_poly.entity_id
_entity_poly.type
_entity_poly.pdbx_seq_one_letter_code
_entity_poly.pdbx_strand_id
1 'polypeptide(L)'
;MSTRQFGQRVLRTEDPRLLRGEALFIDDFSLPDMLHMAIVRSMHAHARLLRVDVAGARAHPGVTAVYTADDLGALMKPGPVLVPPPPIPGSTFNARTQTPLAKGKLRFVGEPIAVVVASSRYVAEDAAELVVVDADPIDAVVDLDAALAPNAPLVHDDLPSNLAAHVAQRRGDYAKAREAAACVIQRRFRYDRGAAAAIENRGVIANWDARTNELTVWDTTQAPIPVRNALASSFGLSESQVRVIAPYIGGGFGPKIMFYPEELLIPWIAMQLGRPIKWIEDRSENFVGTTQEREQIHDAEIAVDKNGRILGIRDSFLHDTGAYDPYGLTVPINAQCTLLGPYEVAAYESEFTVVFTNKTIVTPVRGAGRQHGVFVMERLLDFAAKELGLTAVEIRRRNYIPPNKFPYNYEILYQDMAPLTYDSGNYQPALEQAVKLIEFDRFVEDQPKLRAEGRHLGIGIVSYVEGTGIGPYEGARVRVDPNGSVTLATGVGTQGQGHFTSFAQIVADQLGLAPTDVRVVTGDTREMHWGTGTFASRGAVVAGSATHAAATRVREKVVRLASELFEAAPDDIVLDGGRAYVRGSPSRAISLGELAQKANPLRGTVRPGTEPGLEATSYFGPERGSTANGVHAMVVEVDPETANVRILRYVVAHDCGNVINPLIVEGQIHGGVALGIGNAFYEKLSYDGNGQLTSASFMDYLLPTALEVPPIETVHIETPSPLNPLGMKGVGEAGAIPVAAAFAQAVESALARPGFEILEIPLSPSRLYELLEAVRQEPQAR
;
A
#
# COMPACT_ATOMS: atom_id res chain seq x y z
N MET A 1 16.33 34.91 -11.59
CA MET A 1 15.08 34.28 -11.12
C MET A 1 15.47 32.93 -10.57
N SER A 2 15.24 32.67 -9.28
CA SER A 2 15.41 31.31 -8.72
C SER A 2 14.57 30.35 -9.55
N THR A 3 15.16 29.30 -10.09
CA THR A 3 14.42 28.26 -10.80
C THR A 3 13.60 27.49 -9.77
N ARG A 4 12.28 27.58 -9.87
CA ARG A 4 11.36 26.82 -9.01
C ARG A 4 11.70 25.33 -9.10
N GLN A 5 11.93 24.67 -7.97
CA GLN A 5 12.27 23.23 -7.94
C GLN A 5 11.02 22.34 -7.91
N PHE A 6 9.97 22.80 -7.24
CA PHE A 6 8.68 22.10 -7.22
C PHE A 6 8.07 22.04 -8.62
N GLY A 7 7.64 20.87 -9.06
CA GLY A 7 7.09 20.62 -10.40
C GLY A 7 8.13 20.28 -11.47
N GLN A 8 9.43 20.34 -11.15
CA GLN A 8 10.49 20.01 -12.12
C GLN A 8 10.76 18.51 -12.18
N ARG A 9 11.11 18.04 -13.39
CA ARG A 9 11.55 16.66 -13.64
C ARG A 9 13.01 16.51 -13.23
N VAL A 10 13.25 16.31 -11.94
CA VAL A 10 14.58 16.10 -11.36
C VAL A 10 14.90 14.61 -11.34
N LEU A 11 16.12 14.23 -11.74
CA LEU A 11 16.62 12.86 -11.61
C LEU A 11 16.70 12.48 -10.13
N ARG A 12 16.44 11.21 -9.81
CA ARG A 12 16.47 10.72 -8.43
C ARG A 12 17.88 10.85 -7.84
N THR A 13 17.97 11.56 -6.72
CA THR A 13 19.24 11.80 -6.02
C THR A 13 19.81 10.55 -5.36
N GLU A 14 18.97 9.56 -5.07
CA GLU A 14 19.32 8.27 -4.50
C GLU A 14 19.87 7.25 -5.51
N ASP A 15 19.54 7.38 -6.80
CA ASP A 15 19.91 6.39 -7.84
C ASP A 15 21.42 6.13 -7.96
N PRO A 16 22.31 7.14 -7.93
CA PRO A 16 23.74 6.89 -8.03
C PRO A 16 24.28 5.94 -6.94
N ARG A 17 23.77 6.05 -5.72
CA ARG A 17 24.16 5.18 -4.60
C ARG A 17 23.61 3.77 -4.77
N LEU A 18 22.34 3.65 -5.17
CA LEU A 18 21.70 2.36 -5.45
C LEU A 18 22.39 1.61 -6.59
N LEU A 19 22.68 2.29 -7.70
CA LEU A 19 23.32 1.70 -8.88
C LEU A 19 24.77 1.27 -8.65
N ARG A 20 25.47 1.88 -7.68
CA ARG A 20 26.85 1.50 -7.32
C ARG A 20 26.93 0.47 -6.19
N GLY A 21 25.79 -0.02 -5.67
CA GLY A 21 25.77 -0.94 -4.54
C GLY A 21 26.22 -0.32 -3.21
N GLU A 22 26.09 1.00 -3.05
CA GLU A 22 26.49 1.72 -1.83
C GLU A 22 25.32 1.91 -0.85
N ALA A 23 24.11 1.49 -1.24
CA ALA A 23 22.94 1.48 -0.37
C ALA A 23 22.96 0.22 0.49
N LEU A 24 22.76 0.37 1.80
CA LEU A 24 22.72 -0.74 2.74
C LEU A 24 21.27 -1.18 2.98
N PHE A 25 20.99 -2.43 2.63
CA PHE A 25 19.75 -3.13 2.95
C PHE A 25 19.92 -3.92 4.23
N ILE A 26 18.83 -4.51 4.77
CA ILE A 26 18.87 -5.14 6.10
C ILE A 26 19.91 -6.28 6.18
N ASP A 27 20.07 -7.07 5.13
CA ASP A 27 21.01 -8.20 5.15
C ASP A 27 22.49 -7.79 5.05
N ASP A 28 22.78 -6.56 4.62
CA ASP A 28 24.14 -6.02 4.56
C ASP A 28 24.71 -5.66 5.94
N PHE A 29 23.85 -5.54 6.96
CA PHE A 29 24.31 -5.19 8.31
C PHE A 29 24.89 -6.38 9.05
N SER A 30 26.06 -6.17 9.66
CA SER A 30 26.71 -7.12 10.55
C SER A 30 27.22 -6.40 11.80
N LEU A 31 27.00 -7.00 12.95
CA LEU A 31 27.44 -6.48 14.25
C LEU A 31 28.41 -7.49 14.93
N PRO A 32 29.34 -7.02 15.74
CA PRO A 32 30.21 -7.94 16.50
C PRO A 32 29.40 -8.93 17.34
N ASP A 33 29.83 -10.18 17.39
CA ASP A 33 29.23 -11.28 18.17
C ASP A 33 27.75 -11.54 17.85
N MET A 34 27.26 -11.16 16.67
CA MET A 34 25.88 -11.32 16.24
C MET A 34 25.50 -12.79 16.11
N LEU A 35 24.34 -13.14 16.66
CA LEU A 35 23.69 -14.42 16.49
C LEU A 35 22.60 -14.36 15.41
N HIS A 36 22.22 -15.54 14.91
CA HIS A 36 21.21 -15.68 13.89
C HIS A 36 20.02 -16.49 14.42
N MET A 37 18.82 -16.11 14.02
CA MET A 37 17.58 -16.79 14.41
C MET A 37 16.97 -17.49 13.19
N ALA A 38 16.45 -18.71 13.41
CA ALA A 38 15.54 -19.41 12.51
C ALA A 38 14.22 -19.68 13.20
N ILE A 39 13.13 -19.76 12.44
CA ILE A 39 11.78 -19.95 12.98
C ILE A 39 11.25 -21.32 12.56
N VAL A 40 10.77 -22.09 13.51
CA VAL A 40 10.01 -23.32 13.25
C VAL A 40 8.56 -22.92 13.02
N ARG A 41 8.06 -23.19 11.82
CA ARG A 41 6.71 -22.82 11.39
C ARG A 41 5.80 -24.03 11.27
N SER A 42 4.50 -23.81 11.43
CA SER A 42 3.49 -24.84 11.25
C SER A 42 3.47 -25.39 9.85
N MET A 43 3.50 -26.72 9.73
CA MET A 43 3.23 -27.46 8.50
C MET A 43 1.73 -27.79 8.32
N HIS A 44 0.91 -27.51 9.36
CA HIS A 44 -0.51 -27.78 9.38
C HIS A 44 -1.31 -26.49 9.30
N ALA A 45 -2.32 -26.46 8.47
CA ALA A 45 -3.26 -25.34 8.42
C ALA A 45 -4.18 -25.30 9.63
N HIS A 46 -4.52 -26.48 10.19
CA HIS A 46 -5.38 -26.59 11.35
C HIS A 46 -5.02 -27.87 12.13
N ALA A 47 -4.55 -27.69 13.36
CA ALA A 47 -4.18 -28.84 14.21
C ALA A 47 -4.23 -28.46 15.69
N ARG A 48 -4.40 -29.44 16.56
CA ARG A 48 -4.11 -29.34 18.00
C ARG A 48 -2.61 -29.50 18.19
N LEU A 49 -1.95 -28.50 18.77
CA LEU A 49 -0.53 -28.55 19.11
C LEU A 49 -0.40 -29.27 20.46
N LEU A 50 0.10 -30.51 20.44
CA LEU A 50 0.20 -31.37 21.62
C LEU A 50 1.52 -31.14 22.36
N ARG A 51 2.65 -31.08 21.64
CA ARG A 51 4.00 -30.96 22.19
C ARG A 51 4.96 -30.34 21.19
N VAL A 52 5.92 -29.57 21.70
CA VAL A 52 7.09 -29.08 20.96
C VAL A 52 8.33 -29.57 21.67
N ASP A 53 9.05 -30.54 21.06
CA ASP A 53 10.29 -31.10 21.62
C ASP A 53 11.49 -30.41 21.00
N VAL A 54 12.21 -29.66 21.78
CA VAL A 54 13.37 -28.88 21.35
C VAL A 54 14.72 -29.48 21.82
N ALA A 55 14.71 -30.71 22.38
CA ALA A 55 15.91 -31.31 22.96
C ALA A 55 17.00 -31.54 21.90
N GLY A 56 16.63 -32.01 20.71
CA GLY A 56 17.55 -32.19 19.57
C GLY A 56 18.19 -30.89 19.14
N ALA A 57 17.38 -29.85 18.94
CA ALA A 57 17.86 -28.52 18.57
C ALA A 57 18.79 -27.90 19.64
N ARG A 58 18.44 -28.01 20.91
CA ARG A 58 19.27 -27.49 22.03
C ARG A 58 20.63 -28.19 22.13
N ALA A 59 20.71 -29.47 21.74
CA ALA A 59 21.94 -30.25 21.77
C ALA A 59 22.83 -30.02 20.52
N HIS A 60 22.33 -29.37 19.50
CA HIS A 60 23.08 -29.15 18.25
C HIS A 60 24.25 -28.19 18.47
N PRO A 61 25.48 -28.53 18.02
CA PRO A 61 26.64 -27.67 18.16
C PRO A 61 26.45 -26.28 17.50
N GLY A 62 26.74 -25.23 18.24
CA GLY A 62 26.60 -23.85 17.74
C GLY A 62 25.24 -23.21 18.04
N VAL A 63 24.27 -23.95 18.56
CA VAL A 63 23.00 -23.40 19.10
C VAL A 63 23.26 -22.74 20.43
N THR A 64 22.75 -21.51 20.61
CA THR A 64 22.86 -20.74 21.83
C THR A 64 21.61 -20.85 22.69
N ALA A 65 20.42 -20.80 22.04
CA ALA A 65 19.13 -20.88 22.73
C ALA A 65 18.04 -21.41 21.79
N VAL A 66 17.01 -22.00 22.38
CA VAL A 66 15.76 -22.39 21.69
C VAL A 66 14.60 -21.97 22.57
N TYR A 67 13.67 -21.22 22.05
CA TYR A 67 12.49 -20.71 22.77
C TYR A 67 11.20 -21.23 22.15
N THR A 68 10.26 -21.57 23.02
CA THR A 68 8.89 -21.97 22.69
C THR A 68 7.90 -21.01 23.37
N ALA A 69 6.61 -21.18 23.15
CA ALA A 69 5.57 -20.38 23.78
C ALA A 69 5.66 -20.37 25.33
N ASP A 70 6.14 -21.46 25.94
CA ASP A 70 6.25 -21.57 27.38
C ASP A 70 7.39 -20.72 27.99
N ASP A 71 8.38 -20.36 27.16
CA ASP A 71 9.52 -19.54 27.56
C ASP A 71 9.23 -18.03 27.56
N LEU A 72 8.16 -17.59 26.88
CA LEU A 72 7.88 -16.16 26.63
C LEU A 72 7.12 -15.46 27.80
N GLY A 73 6.54 -16.23 28.73
CA GLY A 73 5.87 -15.67 29.92
C GLY A 73 4.81 -14.61 29.58
N ALA A 74 5.00 -13.39 30.08
CA ALA A 74 4.05 -12.28 29.91
C ALA A 74 3.92 -11.76 28.46
N LEU A 75 4.85 -12.10 27.57
CA LEU A 75 4.77 -11.75 26.15
C LEU A 75 3.76 -12.63 25.38
N MET A 76 3.38 -13.79 25.94
CA MET A 76 2.40 -14.69 25.34
C MET A 76 0.98 -14.15 25.46
N LYS A 77 0.71 -13.04 24.78
CA LYS A 77 -0.62 -12.42 24.66
C LYS A 77 -0.85 -11.98 23.23
N PRO A 78 -2.12 -11.96 22.76
CA PRO A 78 -2.47 -11.41 21.44
C PRO A 78 -2.02 -9.95 21.32
N GLY A 79 -1.53 -9.59 20.15
CA GLY A 79 -1.20 -8.20 19.81
C GLY A 79 -2.44 -7.32 19.72
N PRO A 80 -2.30 -5.99 19.62
CA PRO A 80 -3.42 -5.09 19.36
C PRO A 80 -3.88 -5.19 17.91
N VAL A 81 -5.14 -4.80 17.64
CA VAL A 81 -5.61 -4.47 16.29
C VAL A 81 -5.00 -3.11 15.92
N LEU A 82 -4.41 -3.02 14.74
CA LEU A 82 -3.67 -1.83 14.31
C LEU A 82 -4.60 -0.65 14.00
N VAL A 83 -5.70 -0.91 13.28
CA VAL A 83 -6.70 0.10 12.90
C VAL A 83 -8.03 -0.30 13.52
N PRO A 84 -8.56 0.48 14.48
CA PRO A 84 -9.88 0.19 15.04
C PRO A 84 -10.96 0.34 13.96
N PRO A 85 -12.03 -0.47 14.02
CA PRO A 85 -13.12 -0.37 13.07
C PRO A 85 -13.85 0.98 13.20
N PRO A 86 -14.32 1.56 12.08
CA PRO A 86 -15.15 2.75 12.12
C PRO A 86 -16.43 2.51 12.95
N PRO A 87 -16.96 3.54 13.62
CA PRO A 87 -18.17 3.44 14.45
C PRO A 87 -19.43 3.40 13.59
N ILE A 88 -19.59 2.37 12.77
CA ILE A 88 -20.75 2.17 11.91
C ILE A 88 -21.86 1.49 12.72
N PRO A 89 -23.05 2.10 12.85
CA PRO A 89 -24.14 1.53 13.62
C PRO A 89 -24.56 0.13 13.14
N GLY A 90 -24.72 -0.79 14.07
CA GLY A 90 -25.13 -2.18 13.76
C GLY A 90 -23.99 -3.08 13.27
N SER A 91 -22.76 -2.59 13.21
CA SER A 91 -21.59 -3.41 12.86
C SER A 91 -21.22 -4.39 13.98
N THR A 92 -20.67 -5.54 13.57
CA THR A 92 -20.06 -6.54 14.45
C THR A 92 -18.58 -6.65 14.13
N PHE A 93 -17.74 -6.76 15.16
CA PHE A 93 -16.32 -7.00 15.00
C PHE A 93 -15.78 -7.92 16.11
N ASN A 94 -15.36 -9.13 15.73
CA ASN A 94 -14.83 -10.16 16.61
C ASN A 94 -13.31 -10.22 16.46
N ALA A 95 -12.58 -9.23 16.96
CA ALA A 95 -11.14 -9.14 16.82
C ALA A 95 -10.41 -10.40 17.32
N ARG A 96 -9.55 -10.96 16.51
CA ARG A 96 -8.63 -12.05 16.85
C ARG A 96 -7.26 -11.72 16.25
N THR A 97 -6.27 -11.58 17.12
CA THR A 97 -4.88 -11.33 16.76
C THR A 97 -4.01 -12.47 17.26
N GLN A 98 -2.90 -12.71 16.59
CA GLN A 98 -2.02 -13.82 16.92
C GLN A 98 -1.16 -13.53 18.16
N THR A 99 -0.76 -14.59 18.87
CA THR A 99 0.30 -14.56 19.87
C THR A 99 1.67 -14.67 19.16
N PRO A 100 2.79 -14.28 19.82
CA PRO A 100 4.13 -14.36 19.21
C PRO A 100 4.52 -15.75 18.72
N LEU A 101 4.14 -16.79 19.43
CA LEU A 101 4.28 -18.19 19.06
C LEU A 101 2.96 -18.92 19.27
N ALA A 102 2.68 -19.96 18.47
CA ALA A 102 1.49 -20.77 18.61
C ALA A 102 1.49 -21.57 19.90
N LYS A 103 0.33 -21.70 20.54
CA LYS A 103 0.11 -22.51 21.75
C LYS A 103 -1.24 -23.22 21.70
N GLY A 104 -1.23 -24.52 21.87
CA GLY A 104 -2.42 -25.38 21.97
C GLY A 104 -3.15 -25.62 20.63
N LYS A 105 -3.10 -24.71 19.67
CA LYS A 105 -3.76 -24.83 18.36
C LYS A 105 -2.99 -24.12 17.27
N LEU A 106 -2.81 -24.78 16.13
CA LEU A 106 -2.26 -24.23 14.90
C LEU A 106 -3.43 -23.84 13.98
N ARG A 107 -3.34 -22.66 13.34
CA ARG A 107 -4.45 -22.08 12.60
C ARG A 107 -4.18 -21.79 11.13
N PHE A 108 -2.89 -21.76 10.73
CA PHE A 108 -2.51 -21.65 9.32
C PHE A 108 -1.10 -22.21 9.09
N VAL A 109 -0.82 -22.62 7.85
CA VAL A 109 0.54 -23.04 7.44
C VAL A 109 1.46 -21.83 7.47
N GLY A 110 2.58 -21.91 8.22
CA GLY A 110 3.49 -20.80 8.40
C GLY A 110 3.37 -20.09 9.78
N GLU A 111 2.40 -20.48 10.63
CA GLU A 111 2.27 -19.93 11.98
C GLU A 111 3.52 -20.25 12.82
N PRO A 112 4.18 -19.27 13.49
CA PRO A 112 5.39 -19.49 14.28
C PRO A 112 5.13 -20.39 15.47
N ILE A 113 5.98 -21.40 15.71
CA ILE A 113 5.85 -22.38 16.82
C ILE A 113 7.01 -22.25 17.81
N ALA A 114 8.23 -22.18 17.30
CA ALA A 114 9.44 -22.07 18.10
C ALA A 114 10.50 -21.25 17.35
N VAL A 115 11.52 -20.77 18.06
CA VAL A 115 12.67 -20.09 17.46
C VAL A 115 13.97 -20.71 17.94
N VAL A 116 14.92 -20.83 17.03
CA VAL A 116 16.28 -21.36 17.28
C VAL A 116 17.26 -20.23 17.05
N VAL A 117 18.17 -20.02 18.00
CA VAL A 117 19.21 -18.98 17.95
C VAL A 117 20.59 -19.65 17.96
N ALA A 118 21.39 -19.36 16.96
CA ALA A 118 22.69 -19.99 16.76
C ALA A 118 23.78 -19.04 16.28
N SER A 119 25.00 -19.54 16.19
CA SER A 119 26.20 -18.77 15.77
C SER A 119 26.19 -18.35 14.29
N SER A 120 25.39 -19.00 13.45
CA SER A 120 25.17 -18.63 12.04
C SER A 120 23.76 -18.99 11.61
N ARG A 121 23.31 -18.42 10.50
CA ARG A 121 22.04 -18.75 9.87
C ARG A 121 21.91 -20.23 9.55
N TYR A 122 22.95 -20.83 8.96
CA TYR A 122 22.96 -22.26 8.59
C TYR A 122 22.77 -23.16 9.81
N VAL A 123 23.51 -22.89 10.90
CA VAL A 123 23.37 -23.65 12.14
C VAL A 123 21.98 -23.49 12.76
N ALA A 124 21.38 -22.29 12.68
CA ALA A 124 20.04 -22.06 13.19
C ALA A 124 18.97 -22.81 12.38
N GLU A 125 19.10 -22.86 11.05
CA GLU A 125 18.22 -23.57 10.14
C GLU A 125 18.35 -25.10 10.31
N ASP A 126 19.58 -25.64 10.29
CA ASP A 126 19.86 -27.08 10.55
C ASP A 126 19.29 -27.54 11.89
N ALA A 127 19.43 -26.72 12.93
CA ALA A 127 18.93 -27.04 14.25
C ALA A 127 17.39 -26.88 14.34
N ALA A 128 16.79 -25.99 13.57
CA ALA A 128 15.33 -25.83 13.52
C ALA A 128 14.65 -27.11 12.98
N GLU A 129 15.29 -27.82 12.05
CA GLU A 129 14.82 -29.12 11.53
C GLU A 129 14.81 -30.24 12.61
N LEU A 130 15.58 -30.06 13.69
CA LEU A 130 15.63 -31.01 14.81
C LEU A 130 14.54 -30.76 15.87
N VAL A 131 13.73 -29.71 15.70
CA VAL A 131 12.56 -29.48 16.56
C VAL A 131 11.43 -30.39 16.13
N VAL A 132 10.97 -31.24 17.05
CA VAL A 132 9.85 -32.14 16.79
C VAL A 132 8.55 -31.50 17.25
N VAL A 133 7.66 -31.24 16.30
CA VAL A 133 6.31 -30.72 16.54
C VAL A 133 5.32 -31.87 16.50
N ASP A 134 4.73 -32.20 17.64
CA ASP A 134 3.70 -33.22 17.78
C ASP A 134 2.32 -32.53 17.71
N ALA A 135 1.58 -32.79 16.66
CA ALA A 135 0.31 -32.12 16.38
C ALA A 135 -0.72 -33.14 15.85
N ASP A 136 -1.97 -32.94 16.22
CA ASP A 136 -3.13 -33.73 15.80
C ASP A 136 -3.93 -32.91 14.79
N PRO A 137 -3.83 -33.23 13.47
CA PRO A 137 -4.54 -32.48 12.44
C PRO A 137 -6.05 -32.58 12.61
N ILE A 138 -6.73 -31.46 12.37
CA ILE A 138 -8.19 -31.33 12.33
C ILE A 138 -8.63 -30.68 11.04
N ASP A 139 -9.91 -30.84 10.66
CA ASP A 139 -10.44 -30.31 9.43
C ASP A 139 -10.21 -28.78 9.33
N ALA A 140 -9.80 -28.30 8.17
CA ALA A 140 -9.56 -26.91 7.88
C ALA A 140 -10.73 -26.30 7.11
N VAL A 141 -11.00 -25.01 7.36
CA VAL A 141 -11.91 -24.20 6.55
C VAL A 141 -11.09 -23.29 5.63
N VAL A 142 -11.22 -23.49 4.33
CA VAL A 142 -10.43 -22.81 3.29
C VAL A 142 -11.34 -22.02 2.32
N ASP A 143 -12.51 -22.57 2.05
CA ASP A 143 -13.48 -21.97 1.13
C ASP A 143 -14.30 -20.87 1.81
N LEU A 144 -14.39 -19.71 1.13
CA LEU A 144 -15.08 -18.53 1.65
C LEU A 144 -16.59 -18.74 1.80
N ASP A 145 -17.21 -19.38 0.83
CA ASP A 145 -18.65 -19.66 0.85
C ASP A 145 -19.02 -20.65 1.95
N ALA A 146 -18.11 -21.61 2.22
CA ALA A 146 -18.31 -22.63 3.26
C ALA A 146 -18.00 -22.13 4.69
N ALA A 147 -17.28 -21.03 4.85
CA ALA A 147 -16.74 -20.59 6.14
C ALA A 147 -17.82 -20.32 7.21
N LEU A 148 -19.00 -19.89 6.80
CA LEU A 148 -20.15 -19.63 7.71
C LEU A 148 -21.21 -20.76 7.73
N ALA A 149 -20.94 -21.89 7.08
CA ALA A 149 -21.85 -23.02 7.14
C ALA A 149 -22.02 -23.53 8.60
N PRO A 150 -23.20 -24.02 9.00
CA PRO A 150 -23.46 -24.43 10.39
C PRO A 150 -22.48 -25.46 10.95
N ASN A 151 -21.86 -26.28 10.09
CA ASN A 151 -20.92 -27.34 10.48
C ASN A 151 -19.47 -27.01 10.05
N ALA A 152 -19.17 -25.76 9.69
CA ALA A 152 -17.80 -25.38 9.34
C ALA A 152 -16.86 -25.59 10.53
N PRO A 153 -15.65 -26.11 10.32
CA PRO A 153 -14.62 -26.14 11.37
C PRO A 153 -14.36 -24.74 11.89
N LEU A 154 -14.26 -24.59 13.21
CA LEU A 154 -14.01 -23.29 13.83
C LEU A 154 -12.53 -22.98 13.89
N VAL A 155 -12.10 -21.88 13.29
CA VAL A 155 -10.71 -21.39 13.39
C VAL A 155 -10.41 -20.98 14.84
N HIS A 156 -11.40 -20.37 15.53
CA HIS A 156 -11.35 -19.97 16.93
C HIS A 156 -12.47 -20.64 17.72
N ASP A 157 -12.14 -21.55 18.63
CA ASP A 157 -13.09 -22.37 19.38
C ASP A 157 -13.96 -21.58 20.36
N ASP A 158 -13.56 -20.36 20.68
CA ASP A 158 -14.28 -19.44 21.57
C ASP A 158 -15.33 -18.57 20.85
N LEU A 159 -15.44 -18.72 19.52
CA LEU A 159 -16.47 -18.08 18.72
C LEU A 159 -17.59 -19.07 18.31
N PRO A 160 -18.84 -18.61 18.15
CA PRO A 160 -19.93 -19.47 17.72
C PRO A 160 -19.90 -19.80 16.20
N SER A 161 -19.10 -19.06 15.44
CA SER A 161 -18.91 -19.23 13.99
C SER A 161 -17.63 -18.57 13.56
N ASN A 162 -17.23 -18.73 12.29
CA ASN A 162 -16.06 -18.05 11.74
C ASN A 162 -16.33 -16.59 11.34
N LEU A 163 -17.36 -15.94 11.87
CA LEU A 163 -17.67 -14.53 11.64
C LEU A 163 -16.60 -13.65 12.33
N ALA A 164 -15.80 -12.94 11.55
CA ALA A 164 -14.87 -11.94 12.04
C ALA A 164 -15.52 -10.55 12.15
N ALA A 165 -16.28 -10.14 11.12
CA ALA A 165 -17.02 -8.89 11.15
C ALA A 165 -18.21 -8.89 10.20
N HIS A 166 -19.18 -7.99 10.49
CA HIS A 166 -20.25 -7.65 9.56
C HIS A 166 -20.53 -6.16 9.62
N VAL A 167 -20.61 -5.51 8.44
CA VAL A 167 -20.84 -4.08 8.32
C VAL A 167 -21.77 -3.80 7.15
N ALA A 168 -22.78 -2.95 7.38
CA ALA A 168 -23.69 -2.49 6.34
C ALA A 168 -23.74 -0.96 6.29
N GLN A 169 -23.72 -0.40 5.10
CA GLN A 169 -23.87 1.04 4.87
C GLN A 169 -24.88 1.29 3.76
N ARG A 170 -25.65 2.37 3.88
CA ARG A 170 -26.74 2.69 2.95
C ARG A 170 -26.80 4.20 2.70
N ARG A 171 -27.23 4.53 1.47
CA ARG A 171 -27.59 5.87 1.03
C ARG A 171 -28.79 5.80 0.10
N GLY A 172 -29.77 6.70 0.26
CA GLY A 172 -30.95 6.70 -0.60
C GLY A 172 -31.82 5.45 -0.44
N ASP A 173 -32.59 5.11 -1.46
CA ASP A 173 -33.55 3.98 -1.49
C ASP A 173 -33.27 3.13 -2.74
N TYR A 174 -32.50 2.06 -2.57
CA TYR A 174 -32.13 1.16 -3.68
C TYR A 174 -33.37 0.43 -4.26
N ALA A 175 -34.36 0.06 -3.44
CA ALA A 175 -35.54 -0.63 -3.92
C ALA A 175 -36.34 0.23 -4.93
N LYS A 176 -36.50 1.52 -4.63
CA LYS A 176 -37.12 2.47 -5.57
C LYS A 176 -36.27 2.70 -6.82
N ALA A 177 -34.95 2.80 -6.66
CA ALA A 177 -34.05 2.94 -7.81
C ALA A 177 -34.13 1.74 -8.75
N ARG A 178 -34.25 0.53 -8.20
CA ARG A 178 -34.41 -0.71 -8.96
C ARG A 178 -35.76 -0.78 -9.69
N GLU A 179 -36.84 -0.36 -9.05
CA GLU A 179 -38.20 -0.31 -9.68
C GLU A 179 -38.25 0.68 -10.87
N ALA A 180 -37.50 1.79 -10.76
CA ALA A 180 -37.46 2.83 -11.80
C ALA A 180 -36.49 2.51 -12.94
N ALA A 181 -35.68 1.46 -12.81
CA ALA A 181 -34.62 1.13 -13.75
C ALA A 181 -35.19 0.58 -15.07
N ALA A 182 -34.59 0.98 -16.18
CA ALA A 182 -34.83 0.37 -17.47
C ALA A 182 -33.99 -0.90 -17.69
N CYS A 183 -32.86 -1.00 -17.01
CA CYS A 183 -31.97 -2.15 -17.04
C CYS A 183 -31.38 -2.39 -15.65
N VAL A 184 -31.36 -3.66 -15.24
CA VAL A 184 -30.75 -4.13 -14.00
C VAL A 184 -29.77 -5.23 -14.34
N ILE A 185 -28.51 -5.03 -13.98
CA ILE A 185 -27.45 -6.04 -14.15
C ILE A 185 -27.07 -6.58 -12.79
N GLN A 186 -27.08 -7.87 -12.63
CA GLN A 186 -26.65 -8.59 -11.43
C GLN A 186 -25.58 -9.60 -11.81
N ARG A 187 -24.43 -9.60 -11.13
CA ARG A 187 -23.35 -10.56 -11.33
C ARG A 187 -22.68 -10.91 -10.01
N ARG A 188 -22.11 -12.13 -9.98
CA ARG A 188 -21.24 -12.60 -8.90
C ARG A 188 -19.79 -12.51 -9.36
N PHE A 189 -18.99 -11.70 -8.64
CA PHE A 189 -17.59 -11.49 -8.95
C PHE A 189 -16.71 -12.17 -7.91
N ARG A 190 -15.54 -12.65 -8.36
CA ARG A 190 -14.52 -13.21 -7.48
C ARG A 190 -13.17 -12.52 -7.71
N TYR A 191 -12.53 -12.19 -6.64
CA TYR A 191 -11.14 -11.70 -6.64
C TYR A 191 -10.32 -12.62 -5.74
N ASP A 192 -9.42 -13.41 -6.34
CA ASP A 192 -8.64 -14.41 -5.61
C ASP A 192 -7.45 -13.77 -4.85
N ARG A 193 -6.84 -14.57 -4.02
CA ARG A 193 -5.74 -14.22 -3.12
C ARG A 193 -4.42 -14.02 -3.87
N GLY A 194 -3.62 -13.03 -3.43
CA GLY A 194 -2.28 -12.72 -3.95
C GLY A 194 -1.29 -12.35 -2.85
N ALA A 195 -0.04 -12.13 -3.23
CA ALA A 195 1.04 -11.68 -2.36
C ALA A 195 1.68 -10.39 -2.88
N ALA A 196 2.33 -9.62 -2.01
CA ALA A 196 3.03 -8.41 -2.43
C ALA A 196 4.33 -8.67 -3.17
N ALA A 197 4.97 -9.80 -2.93
CA ALA A 197 6.20 -10.31 -3.56
C ALA A 197 7.32 -9.25 -3.69
N ALA A 198 7.54 -8.44 -2.64
CA ALA A 198 8.66 -7.50 -2.61
C ALA A 198 9.99 -8.23 -2.86
N ILE A 199 10.91 -7.63 -3.62
CA ILE A 199 12.21 -8.27 -3.96
C ILE A 199 13.01 -8.54 -2.69
N GLU A 200 13.10 -7.59 -1.77
CA GLU A 200 13.62 -7.81 -0.43
C GLU A 200 12.52 -8.36 0.47
N ASN A 201 12.75 -9.49 1.11
CA ASN A 201 11.87 -10.06 2.13
C ASN A 201 11.96 -9.26 3.44
N ARG A 202 11.27 -9.70 4.49
CA ARG A 202 11.37 -9.08 5.81
C ARG A 202 12.71 -9.43 6.46
N GLY A 203 13.20 -8.53 7.31
CA GLY A 203 14.37 -8.77 8.12
C GLY A 203 14.40 -7.84 9.31
N VAL A 204 14.91 -8.34 10.43
CA VAL A 204 15.05 -7.62 11.68
C VAL A 204 16.41 -7.91 12.29
N ILE A 205 17.07 -6.87 12.77
CA ILE A 205 18.28 -6.98 13.61
C ILE A 205 18.04 -6.19 14.89
N ALA A 206 18.33 -6.75 16.03
CA ALA A 206 18.21 -6.05 17.29
C ALA A 206 19.51 -6.15 18.11
N ASN A 207 19.85 -5.06 18.80
CA ASN A 207 20.95 -4.98 19.72
C ASN A 207 20.53 -4.27 21.00
N TRP A 208 20.79 -4.90 22.15
CA TRP A 208 20.57 -4.34 23.48
C TRP A 208 21.91 -3.90 24.09
N ASP A 209 22.04 -2.64 24.43
CA ASP A 209 23.17 -2.15 25.23
C ASP A 209 22.74 -1.99 26.70
N ALA A 210 23.12 -2.95 27.53
CA ALA A 210 22.79 -2.95 28.97
C ALA A 210 23.45 -1.80 29.75
N ARG A 211 24.50 -1.16 29.21
CA ARG A 211 25.19 -0.04 29.88
C ARG A 211 24.39 1.24 29.80
N THR A 212 23.69 1.45 28.67
CA THR A 212 22.84 2.63 28.46
C THR A 212 21.37 2.32 28.63
N ASN A 213 21.00 1.04 28.76
CA ASN A 213 19.63 0.54 28.68
C ASN A 213 18.91 0.98 27.40
N GLU A 214 19.60 0.89 26.26
CA GLU A 214 19.07 1.26 24.96
C GLU A 214 18.91 0.03 24.05
N LEU A 215 17.76 -0.09 23.41
CA LEU A 215 17.45 -1.06 22.38
C LEU A 215 17.53 -0.40 20.99
N THR A 216 18.40 -0.88 20.12
CA THR A 216 18.44 -0.47 18.72
C THR A 216 17.97 -1.61 17.83
N VAL A 217 17.00 -1.32 16.97
CA VAL A 217 16.41 -2.28 16.03
C VAL A 217 16.55 -1.74 14.61
N TRP A 218 17.14 -2.52 13.73
CA TRP A 218 17.09 -2.29 12.27
C TRP A 218 15.99 -3.19 11.72
N ASP A 219 15.09 -2.61 10.91
CA ASP A 219 13.87 -3.28 10.51
C ASP A 219 13.41 -2.85 9.12
N THR A 220 12.98 -3.80 8.31
CA THR A 220 12.40 -3.54 6.99
C THR A 220 10.96 -3.02 7.06
N THR A 221 10.67 -2.16 8.03
CA THR A 221 9.31 -1.66 8.29
C THR A 221 8.98 -0.38 7.52
N GLN A 222 7.70 -0.26 7.10
CA GLN A 222 7.13 0.97 6.55
C GLN A 222 6.79 2.00 7.65
N ALA A 223 6.76 1.57 8.93
CA ALA A 223 6.25 2.33 10.05
C ALA A 223 7.18 2.27 11.28
N PRO A 224 8.40 2.83 11.21
CA PRO A 224 9.41 2.68 12.26
C PRO A 224 8.98 3.25 13.61
N ILE A 225 8.22 4.34 13.65
CA ILE A 225 7.74 4.95 14.89
C ILE A 225 6.66 4.09 15.58
N PRO A 226 5.64 3.57 14.89
CA PRO A 226 4.74 2.55 15.45
C PRO A 226 5.45 1.32 15.99
N VAL A 227 6.47 0.78 15.30
CA VAL A 227 7.29 -0.35 15.78
C VAL A 227 8.01 0.04 17.08
N ARG A 228 8.67 1.20 17.14
CA ARG A 228 9.29 1.72 18.38
C ARG A 228 8.29 1.76 19.54
N ASN A 229 7.10 2.29 19.29
CA ASN A 229 6.08 2.43 20.34
C ASN A 229 5.57 1.07 20.83
N ALA A 230 5.37 0.13 19.91
CA ALA A 230 4.96 -1.24 20.25
C ALA A 230 6.02 -1.95 21.08
N LEU A 231 7.31 -1.83 20.72
CA LEU A 231 8.43 -2.41 21.50
C LEU A 231 8.57 -1.76 22.86
N ALA A 232 8.52 -0.43 22.95
CA ALA A 232 8.59 0.30 24.22
C ALA A 232 7.47 -0.14 25.17
N SER A 233 6.23 -0.22 24.68
CA SER A 233 5.09 -0.69 25.44
C SER A 233 5.22 -2.16 25.87
N SER A 234 5.70 -3.04 24.98
CA SER A 234 5.81 -4.48 25.26
C SER A 234 6.86 -4.81 26.30
N PHE A 235 7.95 -4.03 26.33
CA PHE A 235 9.06 -4.27 27.25
C PHE A 235 9.07 -3.36 28.49
N GLY A 236 8.11 -2.44 28.59
CA GLY A 236 8.08 -1.46 29.68
C GLY A 236 9.22 -0.45 29.64
N LEU A 237 9.75 -0.16 28.44
CA LEU A 237 10.78 0.84 28.19
C LEU A 237 10.14 2.19 27.85
N SER A 238 10.88 3.28 28.05
CA SER A 238 10.52 4.56 27.47
C SER A 238 10.81 4.58 25.95
N GLU A 239 10.06 5.36 25.19
CA GLU A 239 10.29 5.51 23.75
C GLU A 239 11.71 6.02 23.42
N SER A 240 12.31 6.80 24.33
CA SER A 240 13.69 7.28 24.20
C SER A 240 14.76 6.18 24.36
N GLN A 241 14.43 5.06 24.98
CA GLN A 241 15.30 3.90 25.12
C GLN A 241 15.24 2.95 23.93
N VAL A 242 14.28 3.14 23.03
CA VAL A 242 14.10 2.30 21.85
C VAL A 242 14.36 3.13 20.58
N ARG A 243 15.31 2.72 19.78
CA ARG A 243 15.58 3.28 18.47
C ARG A 243 15.28 2.26 17.40
N VAL A 244 14.40 2.61 16.46
CA VAL A 244 14.13 1.83 15.25
C VAL A 244 14.70 2.55 14.04
N ILE A 245 15.41 1.83 13.20
CA ILE A 245 16.05 2.32 11.98
C ILE A 245 15.51 1.47 10.81
N ALA A 246 14.76 2.10 9.92
CA ALA A 246 14.41 1.52 8.64
C ALA A 246 15.51 1.89 7.62
N PRO A 247 16.38 0.94 7.21
CA PRO A 247 17.43 1.20 6.21
C PRO A 247 16.83 1.41 4.82
N TYR A 248 17.62 1.25 3.75
CA TYR A 248 17.02 1.09 2.43
C TYR A 248 16.16 -0.19 2.41
N ILE A 249 14.95 -0.09 1.87
CA ILE A 249 13.98 -1.19 1.83
C ILE A 249 13.66 -1.51 0.38
N GLY A 250 13.86 -2.78 0.00
CA GLY A 250 13.66 -3.32 -1.35
C GLY A 250 12.20 -3.66 -1.67
N GLY A 251 11.30 -2.71 -1.42
CA GLY A 251 9.85 -2.84 -1.59
C GLY A 251 9.13 -3.12 -0.27
N GLY A 252 7.93 -2.57 -0.14
CA GLY A 252 7.07 -2.77 1.04
C GLY A 252 5.66 -3.18 0.63
N PHE A 253 5.01 -2.34 -0.18
CA PHE A 253 3.71 -2.53 -0.81
C PHE A 253 2.53 -2.75 0.14
N GLY A 254 2.73 -2.65 1.46
CA GLY A 254 1.72 -2.81 2.50
C GLY A 254 2.09 -3.83 3.59
N PRO A 255 2.47 -5.08 3.30
CA PRO A 255 2.74 -6.08 4.35
C PRO A 255 3.76 -5.63 5.40
N LYS A 256 4.77 -4.87 5.03
CA LYS A 256 5.80 -4.35 5.95
C LYS A 256 5.31 -3.20 6.87
N ILE A 257 4.00 -2.92 6.93
CA ILE A 257 3.41 -2.01 7.92
C ILE A 257 3.02 -2.72 9.21
N MET A 258 2.82 -4.04 9.13
CA MET A 258 2.41 -4.85 10.27
C MET A 258 3.51 -4.91 11.32
N PHE A 259 3.11 -5.07 12.58
CA PHE A 259 4.00 -5.47 13.65
C PHE A 259 3.90 -6.99 13.82
N TYR A 260 4.89 -7.68 13.26
CA TYR A 260 4.93 -9.14 13.23
C TYR A 260 5.49 -9.75 14.52
N PRO A 261 5.21 -11.04 14.80
CA PRO A 261 5.83 -11.76 15.92
C PRO A 261 7.35 -11.65 15.94
N GLU A 262 7.99 -11.69 14.79
CA GLU A 262 9.45 -11.62 14.65
C GLU A 262 10.01 -10.28 15.13
N GLU A 263 9.29 -9.19 14.89
CA GLU A 263 9.67 -7.84 15.36
C GLU A 263 9.58 -7.69 16.87
N LEU A 264 8.82 -8.54 17.55
CA LEU A 264 8.79 -8.63 19.02
C LEU A 264 9.84 -9.62 19.54
N LEU A 265 9.96 -10.81 18.94
CA LEU A 265 10.81 -11.91 19.43
C LEU A 265 12.29 -11.57 19.34
N ILE A 266 12.74 -11.00 18.22
CA ILE A 266 14.16 -10.72 17.99
C ILE A 266 14.72 -9.70 18.99
N PRO A 267 14.06 -8.55 19.25
CA PRO A 267 14.48 -7.62 20.29
C PRO A 267 14.44 -8.22 21.70
N TRP A 268 13.39 -9.01 22.01
CA TRP A 268 13.32 -9.69 23.29
C TRP A 268 14.48 -10.65 23.50
N ILE A 269 14.81 -11.48 22.50
CA ILE A 269 15.94 -12.43 22.56
C ILE A 269 17.27 -11.67 22.71
N ALA A 270 17.45 -10.56 21.98
CA ALA A 270 18.64 -9.73 22.12
C ALA A 270 18.82 -9.20 23.53
N MET A 271 17.73 -8.82 24.21
CA MET A 271 17.74 -8.41 25.62
C MET A 271 18.05 -9.58 26.55
N GLN A 272 17.51 -10.79 26.30
CA GLN A 272 17.76 -11.99 27.13
C GLN A 272 19.22 -12.45 27.06
N LEU A 273 19.80 -12.43 25.86
CA LEU A 273 21.13 -12.97 25.61
C LEU A 273 22.24 -11.92 25.73
N GLY A 274 21.90 -10.62 25.75
CA GLY A 274 22.87 -9.52 25.75
C GLY A 274 23.77 -9.53 24.52
N ARG A 275 23.28 -10.02 23.38
CA ARG A 275 24.00 -10.13 22.10
C ARG A 275 23.10 -9.68 20.95
N PRO A 276 23.67 -9.11 19.87
CA PRO A 276 22.87 -8.79 18.69
C PRO A 276 22.29 -10.03 18.05
N ILE A 277 21.03 -9.94 17.61
CA ILE A 277 20.30 -11.02 16.92
C ILE A 277 19.89 -10.54 15.54
N LYS A 278 20.06 -11.38 14.53
CA LYS A 278 19.64 -11.14 13.14
C LYS A 278 18.72 -12.27 12.67
N TRP A 279 17.64 -11.88 12.00
CA TRP A 279 16.78 -12.78 11.22
C TRP A 279 16.49 -12.16 9.87
N ILE A 280 16.58 -12.96 8.82
CA ILE A 280 16.21 -12.60 7.45
C ILE A 280 15.29 -13.69 6.94
N GLU A 281 14.10 -13.28 6.54
CA GLU A 281 13.09 -14.14 5.94
C GLU A 281 13.54 -14.64 4.55
N ASP A 282 13.42 -15.90 4.25
CA ASP A 282 13.59 -16.41 2.89
C ASP A 282 12.30 -16.32 2.07
N ARG A 283 12.34 -16.62 0.76
CA ARG A 283 11.18 -16.47 -0.13
C ARG A 283 10.09 -17.47 0.17
N SER A 284 10.41 -18.71 0.47
CA SER A 284 9.43 -19.74 0.81
C SER A 284 8.73 -19.41 2.11
N GLU A 285 9.49 -18.94 3.11
CA GLU A 285 8.96 -18.44 4.37
C GLU A 285 8.06 -17.21 4.17
N ASN A 286 8.43 -16.30 3.25
CA ASN A 286 7.65 -15.10 2.93
C ASN A 286 6.25 -15.44 2.40
N PHE A 287 6.09 -16.45 1.56
CA PHE A 287 4.79 -16.83 1.04
C PHE A 287 3.83 -17.37 2.11
N VAL A 288 4.33 -18.00 3.16
CA VAL A 288 3.50 -18.56 4.24
C VAL A 288 3.48 -17.74 5.50
N GLY A 289 4.53 -16.96 5.80
CA GLY A 289 4.70 -16.19 7.04
C GLY A 289 4.36 -14.70 6.93
N THR A 290 4.56 -14.09 5.76
CA THR A 290 4.16 -12.71 5.49
C THR A 290 2.68 -12.64 5.11
N THR A 291 2.01 -11.56 5.54
CA THR A 291 0.59 -11.37 5.23
C THR A 291 0.33 -11.28 3.74
N GLN A 292 -0.78 -11.84 3.32
CA GLN A 292 -1.26 -11.90 1.94
C GLN A 292 -2.30 -10.81 1.68
N GLU A 293 -2.90 -10.79 0.49
CA GLU A 293 -3.88 -9.79 0.11
C GLU A 293 -5.12 -10.40 -0.56
N ARG A 294 -6.17 -9.57 -0.65
CA ARG A 294 -7.38 -9.82 -1.45
C ARG A 294 -8.28 -10.91 -0.88
N GLU A 295 -8.84 -11.70 -1.75
CA GLU A 295 -9.88 -12.69 -1.63
C GLU A 295 -11.22 -12.13 -1.16
N GLN A 296 -12.04 -11.77 -2.16
CA GLN A 296 -13.41 -11.32 -1.97
C GLN A 296 -14.34 -11.97 -2.99
N ILE A 297 -15.60 -12.17 -2.59
CA ILE A 297 -16.66 -12.61 -3.46
C ILE A 297 -17.82 -11.61 -3.32
N HIS A 298 -18.21 -10.97 -4.42
CA HIS A 298 -19.23 -9.93 -4.48
C HIS A 298 -20.46 -10.41 -5.23
N ASP A 299 -21.63 -10.31 -4.64
CA ASP A 299 -22.93 -10.41 -5.28
C ASP A 299 -23.46 -8.98 -5.50
N ALA A 300 -23.18 -8.42 -6.68
CA ALA A 300 -23.39 -7.01 -6.97
C ALA A 300 -24.43 -6.77 -8.06
N GLU A 301 -25.17 -5.67 -7.91
CA GLU A 301 -26.26 -5.26 -8.79
C GLU A 301 -26.18 -3.77 -9.08
N ILE A 302 -26.36 -3.37 -10.35
CA ILE A 302 -26.50 -1.99 -10.78
C ILE A 302 -27.85 -1.78 -11.48
N ALA A 303 -28.53 -0.71 -11.12
CA ALA A 303 -29.78 -0.25 -11.73
C ALA A 303 -29.53 1.02 -12.53
N VAL A 304 -29.87 1.03 -13.83
CA VAL A 304 -29.66 2.17 -14.73
C VAL A 304 -30.94 2.53 -15.48
N ASP A 305 -31.09 3.81 -15.82
CA ASP A 305 -32.20 4.27 -16.66
C ASP A 305 -31.95 3.96 -18.15
N LYS A 306 -32.93 4.25 -19.01
CA LYS A 306 -32.86 4.04 -20.47
C LYS A 306 -31.73 4.84 -21.16
N ASN A 307 -31.19 5.85 -20.49
CA ASN A 307 -30.10 6.67 -21.00
C ASN A 307 -28.73 6.22 -20.45
N GLY A 308 -28.70 5.15 -19.63
CA GLY A 308 -27.49 4.67 -18.99
C GLY A 308 -27.06 5.48 -17.76
N ARG A 309 -27.97 6.27 -17.14
CA ARG A 309 -27.72 6.94 -15.87
C ARG A 309 -27.87 5.94 -14.72
N ILE A 310 -26.92 5.93 -13.80
CA ILE A 310 -26.96 5.10 -12.61
C ILE A 310 -28.03 5.63 -11.67
N LEU A 311 -29.00 4.78 -11.36
CA LEU A 311 -30.04 5.05 -10.37
C LEU A 311 -29.65 4.53 -8.99
N GLY A 312 -28.99 3.36 -8.96
CA GLY A 312 -28.53 2.78 -7.71
C GLY A 312 -27.60 1.60 -7.90
N ILE A 313 -26.91 1.25 -6.82
CA ILE A 313 -25.99 0.11 -6.72
C ILE A 313 -26.29 -0.65 -5.43
N ARG A 314 -26.30 -1.97 -5.51
CA ARG A 314 -26.34 -2.88 -4.36
C ARG A 314 -25.17 -3.85 -4.44
N ASP A 315 -24.52 -4.12 -3.31
CA ASP A 315 -23.43 -5.08 -3.21
C ASP A 315 -23.44 -5.77 -1.86
N SER A 316 -23.39 -7.11 -1.87
CA SER A 316 -23.18 -7.93 -0.68
C SER A 316 -21.97 -8.80 -0.90
N PHE A 317 -20.94 -8.70 -0.04
CA PHE A 317 -19.71 -9.43 -0.29
C PHE A 317 -19.09 -10.10 0.93
N LEU A 318 -18.39 -11.18 0.65
CA LEU A 318 -17.54 -11.91 1.60
C LEU A 318 -16.10 -11.46 1.46
N HIS A 319 -15.39 -11.31 2.58
CA HIS A 319 -13.97 -11.01 2.64
C HIS A 319 -13.25 -12.02 3.54
N ASP A 320 -12.17 -12.62 3.05
CA ASP A 320 -11.32 -13.49 3.83
C ASP A 320 -10.24 -12.69 4.57
N THR A 321 -10.20 -12.79 5.89
CA THR A 321 -9.11 -12.20 6.68
C THR A 321 -7.99 -13.21 7.02
N GLY A 322 -8.17 -14.49 6.66
CA GLY A 322 -7.30 -15.58 7.07
C GLY A 322 -7.53 -16.00 8.52
N ALA A 323 -6.49 -16.54 9.16
CA ALA A 323 -6.62 -17.09 10.52
C ALA A 323 -6.78 -16.02 11.62
N TYR A 324 -6.41 -14.78 11.35
CA TYR A 324 -6.47 -13.65 12.30
C TYR A 324 -6.77 -12.34 11.58
N ASP A 325 -7.19 -11.33 12.32
CA ASP A 325 -7.40 -9.97 11.83
C ASP A 325 -6.65 -8.92 12.68
N PRO A 326 -5.33 -8.82 12.52
CA PRO A 326 -4.54 -7.84 13.27
C PRO A 326 -4.60 -6.43 12.67
N TYR A 327 -5.03 -6.27 11.42
CA TYR A 327 -5.09 -4.96 10.77
C TYR A 327 -6.42 -4.23 10.96
N GLY A 328 -7.55 -4.97 11.03
CA GLY A 328 -8.90 -4.43 11.08
C GLY A 328 -9.54 -4.29 9.69
N LEU A 329 -10.64 -3.55 9.61
CA LEU A 329 -11.58 -3.57 8.49
C LEU A 329 -11.20 -2.68 7.28
N THR A 330 -9.95 -2.24 7.16
CA THR A 330 -9.52 -1.30 6.11
C THR A 330 -9.79 -1.83 4.69
N VAL A 331 -9.44 -3.09 4.41
CA VAL A 331 -9.59 -3.67 3.07
C VAL A 331 -11.05 -3.74 2.63
N PRO A 332 -11.99 -4.35 3.40
CA PRO A 332 -13.39 -4.42 2.99
C PRO A 332 -14.07 -3.05 2.98
N ILE A 333 -13.75 -2.13 3.90
CA ILE A 333 -14.30 -0.75 3.86
C ILE A 333 -13.83 0.00 2.61
N ASN A 334 -12.57 -0.14 2.22
CA ASN A 334 -12.08 0.47 0.99
C ASN A 334 -12.78 -0.12 -0.26
N ALA A 335 -13.00 -1.42 -0.31
CA ALA A 335 -13.76 -2.05 -1.40
C ALA A 335 -15.18 -1.47 -1.46
N GLN A 336 -15.88 -1.44 -0.33
CA GLN A 336 -17.23 -0.87 -0.19
C GLN A 336 -17.31 0.59 -0.67
N CYS A 337 -16.39 1.44 -0.22
CA CYS A 337 -16.42 2.87 -0.53
C CYS A 337 -15.97 3.17 -1.97
N THR A 338 -15.01 2.42 -2.51
CA THR A 338 -14.45 2.67 -3.85
C THR A 338 -15.35 2.12 -4.96
N LEU A 339 -16.26 1.23 -4.63
CA LEU A 339 -17.30 0.75 -5.56
C LEU A 339 -18.17 1.89 -6.13
N LEU A 340 -18.29 3.01 -5.44
CA LEU A 340 -18.97 4.20 -5.96
C LEU A 340 -18.25 4.87 -7.14
N GLY A 341 -16.95 4.68 -7.27
CA GLY A 341 -16.14 5.24 -8.37
C GLY A 341 -16.24 6.77 -8.48
N PRO A 342 -15.94 7.34 -9.65
CA PRO A 342 -16.09 8.77 -9.94
C PRO A 342 -17.53 9.17 -10.34
N TYR A 343 -18.55 8.40 -9.96
CA TYR A 343 -19.91 8.48 -10.51
C TYR A 343 -20.91 9.06 -9.54
N GLU A 344 -21.94 9.72 -10.06
CA GLU A 344 -23.09 10.12 -9.27
C GLU A 344 -23.99 8.91 -8.99
N VAL A 345 -23.99 8.44 -7.74
CA VAL A 345 -24.82 7.32 -7.29
C VAL A 345 -25.82 7.82 -6.26
N ALA A 346 -27.09 7.89 -6.62
CA ALA A 346 -28.14 8.42 -5.76
C ALA A 346 -28.59 7.43 -4.68
N ALA A 347 -28.63 6.14 -5.01
CA ALA A 347 -29.00 5.07 -4.09
C ALA A 347 -27.88 4.03 -4.01
N TYR A 348 -27.46 3.73 -2.80
CA TYR A 348 -26.38 2.78 -2.53
C TYR A 348 -26.74 1.91 -1.33
N GLU A 349 -26.61 0.61 -1.48
CA GLU A 349 -26.77 -0.35 -0.40
C GLU A 349 -25.64 -1.35 -0.49
N SER A 350 -24.77 -1.40 0.52
CA SER A 350 -23.68 -2.35 0.55
C SER A 350 -23.47 -2.90 1.94
N GLU A 351 -23.26 -4.22 2.00
CA GLU A 351 -22.88 -4.93 3.21
C GLU A 351 -21.73 -5.88 2.93
N PHE A 352 -20.89 -6.07 3.92
CA PHE A 352 -19.84 -7.08 3.85
C PHE A 352 -19.76 -7.92 5.11
N THR A 353 -19.36 -9.16 4.91
CA THR A 353 -19.07 -10.12 5.96
C THR A 353 -17.63 -10.57 5.86
N VAL A 354 -16.87 -10.38 6.93
CA VAL A 354 -15.48 -10.85 7.06
C VAL A 354 -15.48 -12.19 7.76
N VAL A 355 -14.74 -13.15 7.22
CA VAL A 355 -14.67 -14.51 7.79
C VAL A 355 -13.25 -14.92 8.11
N PHE A 356 -13.10 -15.70 9.18
CA PHE A 356 -11.87 -16.41 9.49
C PHE A 356 -11.77 -17.69 8.66
N THR A 357 -10.57 -17.97 8.16
CA THR A 357 -10.22 -19.21 7.46
C THR A 357 -8.87 -19.74 7.93
N ASN A 358 -8.57 -21.01 7.67
CA ASN A 358 -7.27 -21.59 7.99
C ASN A 358 -6.21 -21.30 6.91
N LYS A 359 -6.15 -20.03 6.50
CA LYS A 359 -5.15 -19.51 5.56
C LYS A 359 -4.33 -18.39 6.21
N THR A 360 -3.23 -18.04 5.59
CA THR A 360 -2.38 -16.92 6.00
C THR A 360 -3.20 -15.61 6.10
N ILE A 361 -2.84 -14.75 7.02
CA ILE A 361 -3.54 -13.50 7.33
C ILE A 361 -3.58 -12.57 6.10
N VAL A 362 -4.71 -11.90 5.89
CA VAL A 362 -4.88 -10.87 4.86
C VAL A 362 -4.74 -9.47 5.45
N THR A 363 -3.93 -8.64 4.80
CA THR A 363 -3.75 -7.22 5.17
C THR A 363 -3.71 -6.35 3.91
N PRO A 364 -3.75 -5.00 4.04
CA PRO A 364 -3.63 -4.13 2.89
C PRO A 364 -2.33 -4.34 2.11
N VAL A 365 -2.47 -4.60 0.81
CA VAL A 365 -1.40 -4.50 -0.17
C VAL A 365 -1.81 -3.43 -1.19
N ARG A 366 -0.88 -2.79 -1.86
CA ARG A 366 -0.99 -1.67 -2.79
C ARG A 366 -2.33 -1.65 -3.53
N GLY A 367 -3.19 -0.65 -3.22
CA GLY A 367 -4.61 -0.60 -3.57
C GLY A 367 -5.54 -0.86 -2.39
N ALA A 368 -5.16 -1.78 -1.47
CA ALA A 368 -5.78 -1.98 -0.15
C ALA A 368 -7.32 -2.13 -0.17
N GLY A 369 -7.85 -2.93 -1.09
CA GLY A 369 -9.30 -3.14 -1.26
C GLY A 369 -9.93 -2.31 -2.39
N ARG A 370 -9.32 -1.20 -2.82
CA ARG A 370 -9.89 -0.33 -3.86
C ARG A 370 -9.99 -1.01 -5.22
N GLN A 371 -9.04 -1.87 -5.57
CA GLN A 371 -9.08 -2.64 -6.81
C GLN A 371 -10.31 -3.56 -6.93
N HIS A 372 -10.84 -4.05 -5.79
CA HIS A 372 -12.06 -4.88 -5.79
C HIS A 372 -13.28 -4.03 -6.16
N GLY A 373 -13.48 -2.91 -5.45
CA GLY A 373 -14.60 -2.00 -5.75
C GLY A 373 -14.57 -1.47 -7.17
N VAL A 374 -13.37 -1.11 -7.67
CA VAL A 374 -13.21 -0.68 -9.08
C VAL A 374 -13.49 -1.82 -10.04
N PHE A 375 -13.01 -3.04 -9.79
CA PHE A 375 -13.30 -4.18 -10.64
C PHE A 375 -14.82 -4.43 -10.74
N VAL A 376 -15.52 -4.51 -9.62
CA VAL A 376 -16.96 -4.75 -9.59
C VAL A 376 -17.72 -3.64 -10.30
N MET A 377 -17.44 -2.37 -9.95
CA MET A 377 -18.17 -1.23 -10.52
C MET A 377 -17.96 -1.09 -12.02
N GLU A 378 -16.72 -1.15 -12.47
CA GLU A 378 -16.37 -0.96 -13.87
C GLU A 378 -16.90 -2.10 -14.75
N ARG A 379 -16.91 -3.35 -14.22
CA ARG A 379 -17.53 -4.49 -14.91
C ARG A 379 -19.05 -4.38 -14.98
N LEU A 380 -19.73 -3.97 -13.91
CA LEU A 380 -21.17 -3.72 -13.94
C LEU A 380 -21.56 -2.65 -14.96
N LEU A 381 -20.78 -1.56 -15.06
CA LEU A 381 -20.98 -0.53 -16.09
C LEU A 381 -20.79 -1.07 -17.52
N ASP A 382 -19.79 -1.93 -17.72
CA ASP A 382 -19.55 -2.54 -19.04
C ASP A 382 -20.73 -3.40 -19.48
N PHE A 383 -21.27 -4.21 -18.59
CA PHE A 383 -22.45 -5.02 -18.88
C PHE A 383 -23.70 -4.16 -19.12
N ALA A 384 -23.90 -3.10 -18.34
CA ALA A 384 -24.98 -2.16 -18.54
C ALA A 384 -24.84 -1.40 -19.88
N ALA A 385 -23.64 -0.98 -20.25
CA ALA A 385 -23.36 -0.36 -21.54
C ALA A 385 -23.71 -1.29 -22.70
N LYS A 386 -23.26 -2.55 -22.64
CA LYS A 386 -23.55 -3.57 -23.65
C LYS A 386 -25.03 -3.80 -23.83
N GLU A 387 -25.79 -3.92 -22.73
CA GLU A 387 -27.24 -4.13 -22.75
C GLU A 387 -27.98 -2.94 -23.37
N LEU A 388 -27.50 -1.71 -23.13
CA LEU A 388 -28.11 -0.49 -23.65
C LEU A 388 -27.58 -0.06 -25.04
N GLY A 389 -26.63 -0.82 -25.63
CA GLY A 389 -26.00 -0.48 -26.90
C GLY A 389 -25.12 0.78 -26.82
N LEU A 390 -24.56 1.07 -25.65
CA LEU A 390 -23.63 2.18 -25.41
C LEU A 390 -22.17 1.69 -25.43
N THR A 391 -21.26 2.59 -25.77
CA THR A 391 -19.83 2.33 -25.58
C THR A 391 -19.43 2.47 -24.10
N ALA A 392 -18.29 1.85 -23.75
CA ALA A 392 -17.69 2.01 -22.42
C ALA A 392 -17.38 3.48 -22.08
N VAL A 393 -17.01 4.28 -23.08
CA VAL A 393 -16.76 5.72 -22.96
C VAL A 393 -18.04 6.49 -22.69
N GLU A 394 -19.10 6.22 -23.44
CA GLU A 394 -20.39 6.95 -23.31
C GLU A 394 -21.04 6.75 -21.95
N ILE A 395 -21.09 5.51 -21.45
CA ILE A 395 -21.72 5.26 -20.13
C ILE A 395 -20.97 5.95 -19.00
N ARG A 396 -19.63 5.97 -19.02
CA ARG A 396 -18.80 6.68 -18.03
C ARG A 396 -19.01 8.19 -18.11
N ARG A 397 -18.92 8.77 -19.29
CA ARG A 397 -19.13 10.21 -19.53
C ARG A 397 -20.48 10.70 -19.00
N ARG A 398 -21.53 9.90 -19.11
CA ARG A 398 -22.88 10.25 -18.65
C ARG A 398 -23.00 10.28 -17.13
N ASN A 399 -22.16 9.55 -16.41
CA ASN A 399 -22.32 9.31 -14.99
C ASN A 399 -21.31 10.03 -14.08
N TYR A 400 -20.28 10.68 -14.62
CA TYR A 400 -19.31 11.39 -13.80
C TYR A 400 -19.93 12.48 -12.94
N ILE A 401 -19.41 12.62 -11.72
CA ILE A 401 -19.69 13.77 -10.85
C ILE A 401 -19.16 15.02 -11.55
N PRO A 402 -20.02 16.02 -11.82
CA PRO A 402 -19.57 17.24 -12.48
C PRO A 402 -18.72 18.12 -11.54
N PRO A 403 -17.74 18.91 -12.08
CA PRO A 403 -16.77 19.66 -11.29
C PRO A 403 -17.38 20.67 -10.29
N ASN A 404 -18.58 21.18 -10.57
CA ASN A 404 -19.27 22.16 -9.72
C ASN A 404 -19.97 21.55 -8.48
N LYS A 405 -19.88 20.22 -8.29
CA LYS A 405 -20.47 19.50 -7.14
C LYS A 405 -19.45 19.19 -6.04
N PHE A 406 -18.18 19.48 -6.26
CA PHE A 406 -17.16 19.25 -5.23
C PHE A 406 -17.18 20.36 -4.15
N PRO A 407 -16.93 20.02 -2.87
CA PRO A 407 -16.71 18.67 -2.35
C PRO A 407 -17.97 17.81 -2.40
N TYR A 408 -17.85 16.53 -2.84
CA TYR A 408 -18.97 15.63 -3.01
C TYR A 408 -19.01 14.58 -1.89
N ASN A 409 -20.08 14.58 -1.10
CA ASN A 409 -20.25 13.69 0.06
C ASN A 409 -21.24 12.56 -0.24
N TYR A 410 -20.83 11.32 0.03
CA TYR A 410 -21.68 10.13 -0.13
C TYR A 410 -22.46 9.74 1.12
N GLU A 411 -22.25 10.42 2.25
CA GLU A 411 -23.01 10.16 3.51
C GLU A 411 -22.77 8.75 4.11
N ILE A 412 -21.74 8.04 3.67
CA ILE A 412 -21.27 6.78 4.25
C ILE A 412 -19.91 7.01 4.91
N LEU A 413 -19.54 6.17 5.88
CA LEU A 413 -18.26 6.30 6.58
C LEU A 413 -17.12 5.62 5.82
N TYR A 414 -15.97 6.27 5.82
CA TYR A 414 -14.73 5.76 5.25
C TYR A 414 -13.77 5.26 6.35
N GLN A 415 -12.64 4.66 5.95
CA GLN A 415 -11.67 4.07 6.89
C GLN A 415 -11.01 5.08 7.85
N ASP A 416 -11.04 6.37 7.56
CA ASP A 416 -10.56 7.46 8.43
C ASP A 416 -11.61 7.92 9.45
N MET A 417 -12.71 7.17 9.59
CA MET A 417 -13.85 7.44 10.48
C MET A 417 -14.61 8.73 10.14
N ALA A 418 -14.33 9.34 8.98
CA ALA A 418 -15.04 10.50 8.45
C ALA A 418 -16.03 10.10 7.35
N PRO A 419 -17.05 10.92 7.04
CA PRO A 419 -17.89 10.71 5.88
C PRO A 419 -17.09 10.72 4.59
N LEU A 420 -17.31 9.72 3.71
CA LEU A 420 -16.66 9.62 2.41
C LEU A 420 -16.96 10.89 1.60
N THR A 421 -15.96 11.73 1.44
CA THR A 421 -16.09 13.00 0.74
C THR A 421 -14.96 13.15 -0.27
N TYR A 422 -15.31 13.29 -1.54
CA TYR A 422 -14.36 13.64 -2.59
C TYR A 422 -14.11 15.15 -2.54
N ASP A 423 -12.87 15.55 -2.25
CA ASP A 423 -12.50 16.94 -1.96
C ASP A 423 -12.45 17.83 -3.20
N SER A 424 -11.96 17.29 -4.31
CA SER A 424 -11.82 17.97 -5.59
C SER A 424 -11.75 16.97 -6.74
N GLY A 425 -12.15 17.37 -7.94
CA GLY A 425 -12.06 16.50 -9.12
C GLY A 425 -12.61 17.14 -10.39
N ASN A 426 -12.11 16.69 -11.52
CA ASN A 426 -12.65 16.94 -12.85
C ASN A 426 -12.34 15.72 -13.73
N TYR A 427 -13.26 14.77 -13.79
CA TYR A 427 -13.00 13.43 -14.33
C TYR A 427 -13.04 13.37 -15.87
N GLN A 428 -13.86 14.22 -16.49
CA GLN A 428 -14.04 14.18 -17.95
C GLN A 428 -12.75 14.46 -18.74
N PRO A 429 -11.89 15.44 -18.39
CA PRO A 429 -10.63 15.66 -19.12
C PRO A 429 -9.70 14.44 -19.11
N ALA A 430 -9.65 13.68 -18.01
CA ALA A 430 -8.85 12.45 -17.93
C ALA A 430 -9.37 11.39 -18.92
N LEU A 431 -10.69 11.20 -19.01
CA LEU A 431 -11.29 10.29 -19.98
C LEU A 431 -10.99 10.73 -21.41
N GLU A 432 -11.19 12.01 -21.75
CA GLU A 432 -10.96 12.50 -23.09
C GLU A 432 -9.49 12.39 -23.54
N GLN A 433 -8.54 12.60 -22.58
CA GLN A 433 -7.13 12.39 -22.89
C GLN A 433 -6.81 10.91 -23.10
N ALA A 434 -7.34 10.02 -22.27
CA ALA A 434 -7.15 8.58 -22.43
C ALA A 434 -7.74 8.08 -23.78
N VAL A 435 -8.96 8.49 -24.10
CA VAL A 435 -9.65 8.19 -25.39
C VAL A 435 -8.81 8.63 -26.59
N LYS A 436 -8.29 9.87 -26.52
CA LYS A 436 -7.46 10.43 -27.58
C LYS A 436 -6.13 9.68 -27.75
N LEU A 437 -5.43 9.43 -26.64
CA LEU A 437 -4.11 8.79 -26.68
C LEU A 437 -4.18 7.33 -27.12
N ILE A 438 -5.20 6.59 -26.68
CA ILE A 438 -5.39 5.19 -27.08
C ILE A 438 -5.97 5.05 -28.49
N GLU A 439 -6.41 6.16 -29.10
CA GLU A 439 -7.10 6.20 -30.40
C GLU A 439 -8.41 5.38 -30.41
N PHE A 440 -9.22 5.54 -29.36
CA PHE A 440 -10.39 4.69 -29.09
C PHE A 440 -11.36 4.59 -30.28
N ASP A 441 -11.77 5.71 -30.86
CA ASP A 441 -12.75 5.73 -31.94
C ASP A 441 -12.25 4.98 -33.21
N ARG A 442 -10.98 5.24 -33.59
CA ARG A 442 -10.32 4.51 -34.66
C ARG A 442 -10.22 3.00 -34.38
N PHE A 443 -9.86 2.65 -33.13
CA PHE A 443 -9.78 1.24 -32.75
C PHE A 443 -11.12 0.54 -32.92
N VAL A 444 -12.22 1.15 -32.47
CA VAL A 444 -13.59 0.58 -32.60
C VAL A 444 -13.97 0.40 -34.07
N GLU A 445 -13.59 1.32 -34.98
CA GLU A 445 -13.83 1.21 -36.43
C GLU A 445 -13.00 0.08 -37.07
N ASP A 446 -11.76 -0.11 -36.64
CA ASP A 446 -10.84 -1.08 -37.24
C ASP A 446 -10.99 -2.49 -36.65
N GLN A 447 -11.48 -2.64 -35.42
CA GLN A 447 -11.59 -3.91 -34.73
C GLN A 447 -12.33 -5.01 -35.50
N PRO A 448 -13.49 -4.76 -36.18
CA PRO A 448 -14.18 -5.78 -36.97
C PRO A 448 -13.36 -6.30 -38.16
N LYS A 449 -12.58 -5.42 -38.78
CA LYS A 449 -11.70 -5.78 -39.93
C LYS A 449 -10.57 -6.68 -39.46
N LEU A 450 -9.90 -6.27 -38.36
CA LEU A 450 -8.82 -7.05 -37.75
C LEU A 450 -9.29 -8.46 -37.32
N ARG A 451 -10.51 -8.55 -36.76
CA ARG A 451 -11.11 -9.82 -36.43
C ARG A 451 -11.41 -10.69 -37.63
N ALA A 452 -11.86 -10.12 -38.74
CA ALA A 452 -12.06 -10.84 -40.00
C ALA A 452 -10.73 -11.38 -40.58
N GLU A 453 -9.61 -10.73 -40.28
CA GLU A 453 -8.25 -11.19 -40.59
C GLU A 453 -7.69 -12.21 -39.62
N GLY A 454 -8.47 -12.67 -38.61
CA GLY A 454 -8.07 -13.62 -37.62
C GLY A 454 -7.30 -13.04 -36.43
N ARG A 455 -7.24 -11.71 -36.32
CA ARG A 455 -6.59 -11.01 -35.20
C ARG A 455 -7.63 -10.60 -34.15
N HIS A 456 -7.49 -11.11 -32.94
CA HIS A 456 -8.40 -10.83 -31.83
C HIS A 456 -7.86 -9.72 -30.95
N LEU A 457 -8.03 -8.46 -31.39
CA LEU A 457 -7.66 -7.30 -30.61
C LEU A 457 -8.86 -6.78 -29.81
N GLY A 458 -8.60 -6.36 -28.56
CA GLY A 458 -9.61 -5.77 -27.70
C GLY A 458 -9.10 -4.54 -26.96
N ILE A 459 -10.03 -3.69 -26.56
CA ILE A 459 -9.75 -2.46 -25.83
C ILE A 459 -10.52 -2.44 -24.53
N GLY A 460 -9.84 -2.00 -23.44
CA GLY A 460 -10.43 -1.71 -22.15
C GLY A 460 -10.18 -0.26 -21.77
N ILE A 461 -11.18 0.41 -21.20
CA ILE A 461 -11.08 1.77 -20.66
C ILE A 461 -11.89 1.88 -19.38
N VAL A 462 -11.25 2.23 -18.29
CA VAL A 462 -11.82 2.23 -16.94
C VAL A 462 -11.42 3.47 -16.16
N SER A 463 -12.25 3.87 -15.20
CA SER A 463 -12.03 5.03 -14.36
C SER A 463 -12.00 4.63 -12.89
N TYR A 464 -11.27 5.40 -12.09
CA TYR A 464 -11.20 5.13 -10.65
C TYR A 464 -11.05 6.41 -9.84
N VAL A 465 -11.36 6.32 -8.56
CA VAL A 465 -11.04 7.30 -7.52
C VAL A 465 -10.33 6.59 -6.39
N GLU A 466 -9.32 7.22 -5.84
CA GLU A 466 -8.53 6.73 -4.72
C GLU A 466 -8.53 7.75 -3.58
N GLY A 467 -8.91 7.34 -2.38
CA GLY A 467 -8.65 8.13 -1.17
C GLY A 467 -7.17 8.07 -0.81
N THR A 468 -6.52 9.23 -0.75
CA THR A 468 -5.08 9.39 -0.51
C THR A 468 -4.80 10.32 0.65
N GLY A 469 -3.57 10.35 1.15
CA GLY A 469 -3.21 11.24 2.24
C GLY A 469 -3.91 10.93 3.56
N ILE A 470 -4.31 9.68 3.76
CA ILE A 470 -5.08 9.23 4.91
C ILE A 470 -4.15 9.03 6.11
N GLY A 471 -4.69 9.27 7.29
CA GLY A 471 -4.03 9.00 8.55
C GLY A 471 -3.65 10.26 9.31
N PRO A 472 -3.17 10.10 10.56
CA PRO A 472 -3.24 11.19 11.52
C PRO A 472 -2.27 12.34 11.21
N TYR A 473 -0.98 12.11 11.10
CA TYR A 473 0.01 13.17 10.85
C TYR A 473 1.39 12.60 10.51
N GLU A 474 2.27 13.48 10.02
CA GLU A 474 3.72 13.29 9.94
C GLU A 474 4.46 14.51 10.44
N GLY A 475 5.71 14.27 10.88
CA GLY A 475 6.64 15.31 11.26
C GLY A 475 7.75 15.51 10.24
N ALA A 476 8.27 16.73 10.18
CA ALA A 476 9.48 17.06 9.45
C ALA A 476 10.32 18.08 10.22
N ARG A 477 11.64 17.91 10.21
CA ARG A 477 12.62 18.85 10.77
C ARG A 477 13.60 19.26 9.69
N VAL A 478 13.71 20.56 9.44
CA VAL A 478 14.69 21.14 8.52
C VAL A 478 15.71 21.93 9.33
N ARG A 479 17.00 21.69 9.06
CA ARG A 479 18.13 22.37 9.72
C ARG A 479 19.17 22.80 8.70
N VAL A 480 19.68 24.02 8.86
CA VAL A 480 20.83 24.55 8.16
C VAL A 480 22.01 24.60 9.12
N ASP A 481 23.08 23.88 8.80
CA ASP A 481 24.28 23.81 9.61
C ASP A 481 25.27 24.94 9.26
N PRO A 482 26.21 25.31 10.17
CA PRO A 482 27.20 26.38 9.95
C PRO A 482 28.13 26.19 8.75
N ASN A 483 28.24 24.98 8.22
CA ASN A 483 28.99 24.72 6.99
C ASN A 483 28.16 24.92 5.71
N GLY A 484 26.87 25.29 5.86
CA GLY A 484 25.93 25.49 4.75
C GLY A 484 25.15 24.23 4.33
N SER A 485 25.44 23.06 4.91
CA SER A 485 24.66 21.86 4.62
C SER A 485 23.23 21.97 5.16
N VAL A 486 22.26 21.46 4.41
CA VAL A 486 20.85 21.41 4.80
C VAL A 486 20.41 19.98 5.01
N THR A 487 19.82 19.70 6.17
CA THR A 487 19.28 18.38 6.49
C THR A 487 17.77 18.47 6.71
N LEU A 488 17.05 17.59 6.05
CA LEU A 488 15.65 17.27 6.31
C LEU A 488 15.55 15.91 6.99
N ALA A 489 14.88 15.83 8.13
CA ALA A 489 14.52 14.56 8.77
C ALA A 489 13.00 14.40 8.80
N THR A 490 12.50 13.19 8.55
CA THR A 490 11.07 12.83 8.61
C THR A 490 10.88 11.42 9.12
N GLY A 491 9.71 11.13 9.72
CA GLY A 491 9.38 9.83 10.33
C GLY A 491 8.97 8.73 9.36
N VAL A 492 8.86 9.01 8.05
CA VAL A 492 8.43 8.01 7.07
C VAL A 492 9.51 6.95 6.84
N GLY A 493 9.10 5.68 6.68
CA GLY A 493 9.95 4.62 6.14
C GLY A 493 9.87 4.64 4.61
N THR A 494 11.02 4.71 3.92
CA THR A 494 11.08 4.80 2.45
C THR A 494 11.38 3.45 1.82
N GLN A 495 10.55 2.99 0.85
CA GLN A 495 10.68 1.70 0.19
C GLN A 495 10.88 1.85 -1.34
N GLY A 496 11.55 2.93 -1.79
CA GLY A 496 11.86 3.19 -3.20
C GLY A 496 10.95 4.21 -3.90
N GLN A 497 10.02 4.88 -3.19
CA GLN A 497 9.08 5.84 -3.78
C GLN A 497 9.70 7.19 -4.17
N GLY A 498 11.01 7.38 -4.07
CA GLY A 498 11.67 8.63 -4.44
C GLY A 498 11.52 9.76 -3.40
N HIS A 499 11.29 9.45 -2.12
CA HIS A 499 11.13 10.44 -1.06
C HIS A 499 12.40 11.28 -0.85
N PHE A 500 13.59 10.70 -1.02
CA PHE A 500 14.85 11.43 -0.91
C PHE A 500 14.90 12.60 -1.90
N THR A 501 14.42 12.40 -3.12
CA THR A 501 14.37 13.43 -4.17
C THR A 501 13.19 14.38 -4.00
N SER A 502 11.96 13.86 -3.86
CA SER A 502 10.75 14.71 -3.81
C SER A 502 10.72 15.63 -2.61
N PHE A 503 11.14 15.16 -1.43
CA PHE A 503 11.19 16.00 -0.23
C PHE A 503 12.35 17.00 -0.28
N ALA A 504 13.49 16.62 -0.87
CA ALA A 504 14.58 17.55 -1.14
C ALA A 504 14.14 18.69 -2.06
N GLN A 505 13.32 18.42 -3.10
CA GLN A 505 12.77 19.46 -3.98
C GLN A 505 11.90 20.47 -3.22
N ILE A 506 11.07 20.01 -2.26
CA ILE A 506 10.22 20.89 -1.44
C ILE A 506 11.09 21.82 -0.58
N VAL A 507 12.15 21.31 0.05
CA VAL A 507 13.06 22.14 0.87
C VAL A 507 13.86 23.09 0.00
N ALA A 508 14.40 22.59 -1.12
CA ALA A 508 15.20 23.34 -2.06
C ALA A 508 14.43 24.54 -2.65
N ASP A 509 13.13 24.33 -2.97
CA ASP A 509 12.26 25.40 -3.47
C ASP A 509 12.08 26.54 -2.46
N GLN A 510 12.00 26.22 -1.15
CA GLN A 510 11.87 27.23 -0.10
C GLN A 510 13.17 27.98 0.20
N LEU A 511 14.31 27.32 0.11
CA LEU A 511 15.61 27.88 0.53
C LEU A 511 16.50 28.35 -0.62
N GLY A 512 16.03 28.25 -1.87
CA GLY A 512 16.78 28.65 -3.07
C GLY A 512 18.01 27.74 -3.32
N LEU A 513 17.85 26.41 -3.17
CA LEU A 513 18.89 25.39 -3.28
C LEU A 513 18.65 24.49 -4.49
N ALA A 514 19.67 23.71 -4.87
CA ALA A 514 19.45 22.53 -5.66
C ALA A 514 19.00 21.35 -4.77
N PRO A 515 18.18 20.42 -5.26
CA PRO A 515 17.76 19.25 -4.48
C PRO A 515 18.93 18.41 -3.96
N THR A 516 20.05 18.38 -4.69
CA THR A 516 21.30 17.69 -4.31
C THR A 516 21.99 18.32 -3.09
N ASP A 517 21.67 19.56 -2.73
CA ASP A 517 22.24 20.26 -1.56
C ASP A 517 21.49 19.92 -0.26
N VAL A 518 20.39 19.17 -0.36
CA VAL A 518 19.55 18.79 0.77
C VAL A 518 19.75 17.30 1.09
N ARG A 519 20.31 17.03 2.27
CA ARG A 519 20.40 15.67 2.81
C ARG A 519 19.05 15.29 3.43
N VAL A 520 18.42 14.25 2.93
CA VAL A 520 17.17 13.71 3.48
C VAL A 520 17.47 12.48 4.33
N VAL A 521 16.90 12.44 5.55
CA VAL A 521 16.96 11.31 6.48
C VAL A 521 15.53 10.83 6.73
N THR A 522 15.31 9.55 6.47
CA THR A 522 14.01 8.88 6.68
C THR A 522 14.19 7.67 7.58
N GLY A 523 13.14 7.24 8.26
CA GLY A 523 13.08 5.95 8.92
C GLY A 523 13.89 5.80 10.22
N ASP A 524 14.47 6.84 10.77
CA ASP A 524 15.23 6.79 12.04
C ASP A 524 14.44 7.51 13.15
N THR A 525 13.97 6.76 14.14
CA THR A 525 13.14 7.29 15.24
C THR A 525 13.90 8.20 16.21
N ARG A 526 15.22 8.29 16.14
CA ARG A 526 16.05 9.27 16.88
C ARG A 526 16.03 10.63 16.18
N GLU A 527 15.93 10.66 14.86
CA GLU A 527 15.88 11.88 14.06
C GLU A 527 14.51 12.53 14.03
N MET A 528 13.43 11.71 14.07
CA MET A 528 12.05 12.18 14.16
C MET A 528 11.28 11.36 15.18
N HIS A 529 10.73 12.03 16.18
CA HIS A 529 10.05 11.35 17.31
C HIS A 529 8.59 10.98 17.00
N TRP A 530 7.86 11.82 16.27
CA TRP A 530 6.44 11.63 15.98
C TRP A 530 6.17 11.47 14.50
N GLY A 531 5.39 10.48 14.14
CA GLY A 531 4.97 10.15 12.78
C GLY A 531 4.23 8.82 12.75
N THR A 532 3.75 8.41 11.60
CA THR A 532 2.93 7.21 11.44
C THR A 532 3.52 6.22 10.44
N GLY A 533 4.18 6.71 9.37
CA GLY A 533 4.80 5.85 8.36
C GLY A 533 4.24 6.04 6.95
N THR A 534 4.63 5.13 6.03
CA THR A 534 4.34 5.22 4.60
C THR A 534 3.35 4.14 4.18
N PHE A 535 2.12 4.53 3.89
CA PHE A 535 1.00 3.72 3.43
C PHE A 535 -0.09 4.62 2.84
N ALA A 536 -1.19 4.07 2.29
CA ALA A 536 -2.38 4.81 1.84
C ALA A 536 -2.07 6.06 0.99
N SER A 537 -1.07 5.97 0.13
CA SER A 537 -0.63 7.06 -0.77
C SER A 537 -0.47 8.41 -0.06
N ARG A 538 0.05 8.41 1.18
CA ARG A 538 0.06 9.59 2.08
C ARG A 538 1.37 10.39 2.11
N GLY A 539 2.48 9.80 1.66
CA GLY A 539 3.82 10.40 1.81
C GLY A 539 3.91 11.82 1.27
N ALA A 540 3.47 12.07 0.04
CA ALA A 540 3.48 13.41 -0.56
C ALA A 540 2.56 14.39 0.19
N VAL A 541 1.32 13.99 0.47
CA VAL A 541 0.32 14.84 1.11
C VAL A 541 0.71 15.21 2.54
N VAL A 542 1.03 14.23 3.37
CA VAL A 542 1.20 14.43 4.81
C VAL A 542 2.64 14.82 5.14
N ALA A 543 3.62 13.98 4.77
CA ALA A 543 5.03 14.30 5.04
C ALA A 543 5.57 15.43 4.16
N GLY A 544 5.12 15.53 2.90
CA GLY A 544 5.47 16.65 2.02
C GLY A 544 4.95 17.98 2.54
N SER A 545 3.72 18.04 3.10
CA SER A 545 3.17 19.27 3.73
C SER A 545 3.89 19.62 5.03
N ALA A 546 4.24 18.63 5.86
CA ALA A 546 5.06 18.85 7.06
C ALA A 546 6.44 19.40 6.68
N THR A 547 7.06 18.85 5.62
CA THR A 547 8.34 19.31 5.06
C THR A 547 8.24 20.76 4.58
N HIS A 548 7.19 21.09 3.83
CA HIS A 548 6.94 22.46 3.38
C HIS A 548 6.81 23.42 4.57
N ALA A 549 6.01 23.07 5.57
CA ALA A 549 5.83 23.89 6.75
C ALA A 549 7.13 24.11 7.54
N ALA A 550 7.94 23.07 7.71
CA ALA A 550 9.25 23.19 8.37
C ALA A 550 10.22 24.06 7.56
N ALA A 551 10.31 23.84 6.25
CA ALA A 551 11.17 24.61 5.35
C ALA A 551 10.76 26.09 5.29
N THR A 552 9.46 26.39 5.27
CA THR A 552 8.92 27.77 5.33
C THR A 552 9.33 28.47 6.61
N ARG A 553 9.22 27.81 7.76
CA ARG A 553 9.66 28.39 9.05
C ARG A 553 11.17 28.64 9.10
N VAL A 554 11.98 27.77 8.50
CA VAL A 554 13.43 28.01 8.37
C VAL A 554 13.70 29.18 7.44
N ARG A 555 13.00 29.25 6.29
CA ARG A 555 13.08 30.40 5.37
C ARG A 555 12.78 31.72 6.08
N GLU A 556 11.72 31.78 6.88
CA GLU A 556 11.34 32.97 7.66
C GLU A 556 12.46 33.40 8.62
N LYS A 557 13.12 32.44 9.31
CA LYS A 557 14.29 32.72 10.16
C LYS A 557 15.46 33.26 9.34
N VAL A 558 15.77 32.66 8.20
CA VAL A 558 16.83 33.09 7.27
C VAL A 558 16.56 34.51 6.75
N VAL A 559 15.34 34.77 6.25
CA VAL A 559 14.96 36.07 5.70
C VAL A 559 15.02 37.13 6.76
N ARG A 560 14.49 36.88 7.96
CA ARG A 560 14.55 37.82 9.09
C ARG A 560 16.01 38.17 9.45
N LEU A 561 16.88 37.19 9.63
CA LEU A 561 18.28 37.43 9.97
C LEU A 561 19.01 38.19 8.86
N ALA A 562 18.79 37.84 7.60
CA ALA A 562 19.36 38.50 6.45
C ALA A 562 18.85 39.97 6.34
N SER A 563 17.54 40.20 6.56
CA SER A 563 16.92 41.53 6.61
C SER A 563 17.57 42.46 7.66
N GLU A 564 17.81 41.94 8.87
CA GLU A 564 18.52 42.65 9.92
C GLU A 564 19.98 42.96 9.54
N LEU A 565 20.71 42.02 8.95
CA LEU A 565 22.11 42.18 8.57
C LEU A 565 22.31 43.13 7.38
N PHE A 566 21.36 43.19 6.47
CA PHE A 566 21.39 44.05 5.29
C PHE A 566 20.70 45.37 5.51
N GLU A 567 20.01 45.58 6.65
CA GLU A 567 19.15 46.73 6.93
C GLU A 567 18.12 46.94 5.80
N ALA A 568 17.50 45.84 5.33
CA ALA A 568 16.56 45.85 4.22
C ALA A 568 15.22 45.21 4.63
N ALA A 569 14.14 45.53 3.91
CA ALA A 569 12.85 44.89 4.16
C ALA A 569 12.87 43.38 3.89
N PRO A 570 12.16 42.53 4.67
CA PRO A 570 12.09 41.10 4.44
C PRO A 570 11.68 40.72 3.02
N ASP A 571 10.76 41.46 2.41
CA ASP A 571 10.26 41.22 1.04
C ASP A 571 11.32 41.47 -0.06
N ASP A 572 12.38 42.22 0.27
CA ASP A 572 13.50 42.50 -0.64
C ASP A 572 14.59 41.44 -0.54
N ILE A 573 14.53 40.51 0.42
CA ILE A 573 15.50 39.43 0.56
C ILE A 573 15.17 38.34 -0.44
N VAL A 574 16.14 38.00 -1.26
CA VAL A 574 16.10 36.90 -2.23
C VAL A 574 16.98 35.77 -1.74
N LEU A 575 16.49 34.53 -1.78
CA LEU A 575 17.24 33.31 -1.56
C LEU A 575 17.47 32.62 -2.91
N ASP A 576 18.73 32.43 -3.29
CA ASP A 576 19.11 31.80 -4.54
C ASP A 576 20.53 31.25 -4.47
N GLY A 577 20.77 30.03 -4.98
CA GLY A 577 22.07 29.37 -4.98
C GLY A 577 22.69 29.19 -3.59
N GLY A 578 21.86 28.95 -2.55
CA GLY A 578 22.31 28.81 -1.15
C GLY A 578 22.80 30.13 -0.52
N ARG A 579 22.40 31.25 -1.06
CA ARG A 579 22.78 32.59 -0.61
C ARG A 579 21.56 33.49 -0.44
N ALA A 580 21.66 34.45 0.49
CA ALA A 580 20.69 35.53 0.68
C ALA A 580 21.31 36.86 0.23
N TYR A 581 20.53 37.68 -0.48
CA TYR A 581 20.94 39.02 -0.91
C TYR A 581 19.71 39.93 -1.06
N VAL A 582 19.95 41.24 -1.09
CA VAL A 582 18.89 42.22 -1.35
C VAL A 582 18.61 42.28 -2.84
N ARG A 583 17.31 42.26 -3.22
CA ARG A 583 16.84 42.36 -4.62
C ARG A 583 17.55 43.50 -5.36
N GLY A 584 18.15 43.18 -6.51
CA GLY A 584 18.94 44.16 -7.29
C GLY A 584 20.40 44.26 -6.90
N SER A 585 20.85 43.63 -5.81
CA SER A 585 22.25 43.71 -5.32
C SER A 585 22.85 42.32 -5.07
N PRO A 586 22.87 41.40 -6.07
CA PRO A 586 23.32 40.01 -5.88
C PRO A 586 24.82 39.88 -5.59
N SER A 587 25.63 40.94 -5.87
CA SER A 587 27.07 40.98 -5.52
C SER A 587 27.31 41.09 -4.02
N ARG A 588 26.34 41.58 -3.25
CA ARG A 588 26.39 41.68 -1.79
C ARG A 588 25.51 40.55 -1.20
N ALA A 589 26.01 39.35 -1.24
CA ALA A 589 25.29 38.19 -0.76
C ALA A 589 25.98 37.55 0.46
N ILE A 590 25.21 36.92 1.32
CA ILE A 590 25.67 36.09 2.44
C ILE A 590 25.20 34.65 2.25
N SER A 591 26.04 33.68 2.53
CA SER A 591 25.68 32.26 2.40
C SER A 591 24.77 31.83 3.55
N LEU A 592 23.99 30.74 3.31
CA LEU A 592 23.19 30.11 4.35
C LEU A 592 24.03 29.62 5.53
N GLY A 593 25.27 29.14 5.26
CA GLY A 593 26.22 28.72 6.29
C GLY A 593 26.66 29.90 7.18
N GLU A 594 27.00 31.04 6.58
CA GLU A 594 27.34 32.25 7.35
C GLU A 594 26.16 32.77 8.18
N LEU A 595 24.94 32.69 7.63
CA LEU A 595 23.72 33.00 8.39
C LEU A 595 23.53 32.01 9.55
N ALA A 596 23.74 30.72 9.34
CA ALA A 596 23.67 29.72 10.40
C ALA A 596 24.73 29.94 11.49
N GLN A 597 25.95 30.37 11.12
CA GLN A 597 26.97 30.79 12.11
C GLN A 597 26.51 31.98 12.94
N LYS A 598 25.90 32.99 12.31
CA LYS A 598 25.39 34.17 13.00
C LYS A 598 24.16 33.87 13.89
N ALA A 599 23.39 32.86 13.55
CA ALA A 599 22.29 32.38 14.37
C ALA A 599 22.75 31.55 15.59
N ASN A 600 24.03 31.23 15.71
CA ASN A 600 24.59 30.51 16.85
C ASN A 600 24.86 31.47 18.03
N PRO A 601 24.35 31.21 19.26
CA PRO A 601 24.49 32.11 20.40
C PRO A 601 25.93 32.36 20.82
N LEU A 602 26.88 31.45 20.52
CA LEU A 602 28.30 31.61 20.85
C LEU A 602 29.07 32.48 19.85
N ARG A 603 28.59 32.66 18.63
CA ARG A 603 29.27 33.30 17.52
C ARG A 603 28.45 34.36 16.78
N GLY A 604 27.20 34.45 17.10
CA GLY A 604 26.24 35.22 16.34
C GLY A 604 25.61 36.38 17.09
N THR A 605 24.58 36.90 16.48
CA THR A 605 23.82 38.06 16.90
C THR A 605 22.45 37.64 17.47
N VAL A 606 22.36 36.49 18.11
CA VAL A 606 21.12 35.98 18.70
C VAL A 606 20.70 36.92 19.85
N ARG A 607 19.52 37.56 19.69
CA ARG A 607 18.98 38.45 20.68
C ARG A 607 18.20 37.66 21.76
N PRO A 608 18.14 38.17 23.01
CA PRO A 608 17.29 37.58 24.04
C PRO A 608 15.85 37.41 23.54
N GLY A 609 15.25 36.20 23.79
CA GLY A 609 13.89 35.88 23.37
C GLY A 609 13.75 35.36 21.94
N THR A 610 14.86 35.18 21.18
CA THR A 610 14.84 34.51 19.88
C THR A 610 15.39 33.09 19.98
N GLU A 611 14.85 32.17 19.19
CA GLU A 611 15.37 30.80 19.10
C GLU A 611 16.75 30.80 18.42
N PRO A 612 17.74 30.08 18.96
CA PRO A 612 19.03 29.90 18.30
C PRO A 612 18.94 28.97 17.10
N GLY A 613 19.88 29.13 16.15
CA GLY A 613 20.02 28.27 14.99
C GLY A 613 18.97 28.48 13.90
N LEU A 614 19.24 27.91 12.73
CA LEU A 614 18.34 27.88 11.58
C LEU A 614 17.72 26.47 11.48
N GLU A 615 16.85 26.15 12.44
CA GLU A 615 16.16 24.86 12.52
C GLU A 615 14.68 25.08 12.81
N ALA A 616 13.83 24.23 12.24
CA ALA A 616 12.41 24.19 12.61
C ALA A 616 11.87 22.76 12.46
N THR A 617 11.01 22.38 13.40
CA THR A 617 10.20 21.16 13.32
C THR A 617 8.74 21.55 13.13
N SER A 618 8.05 20.87 12.21
CA SER A 618 6.64 21.06 11.95
C SER A 618 5.94 19.72 11.75
N TYR A 619 4.65 19.70 12.04
CA TYR A 619 3.77 18.56 11.85
C TYR A 619 2.62 18.96 10.95
N PHE A 620 2.13 18.00 10.18
CA PHE A 620 0.94 18.17 9.37
C PHE A 620 0.08 16.91 9.45
N GLY A 621 -1.22 17.10 9.67
CA GLY A 621 -2.25 16.06 9.58
C GLY A 621 -3.46 16.67 8.89
N PRO A 622 -3.95 16.09 7.78
CA PRO A 622 -5.15 16.58 7.11
C PRO A 622 -6.40 16.27 7.94
N GLU A 623 -7.45 17.06 7.79
CA GLU A 623 -8.75 16.80 8.44
C GLU A 623 -9.41 15.53 7.93
N ARG A 624 -9.15 15.17 6.67
CA ARG A 624 -9.60 13.96 5.98
C ARG A 624 -8.69 13.64 4.80
N GLY A 625 -8.82 12.47 4.22
CA GLY A 625 -8.09 12.09 3.01
C GLY A 625 -8.46 12.98 1.82
N SER A 626 -7.49 13.27 0.95
CA SER A 626 -7.71 13.84 -0.38
C SER A 626 -8.05 12.72 -1.38
N THR A 627 -8.60 13.06 -2.55
CA THR A 627 -9.00 12.08 -3.56
C THR A 627 -8.28 12.28 -4.88
N ALA A 628 -7.38 11.32 -5.21
CA ALA A 628 -6.79 11.18 -6.54
C ALA A 628 -7.75 10.44 -7.48
N ASN A 629 -7.56 10.58 -8.78
CA ASN A 629 -8.38 9.88 -9.76
C ASN A 629 -7.60 9.65 -11.06
N GLY A 630 -8.15 8.81 -11.92
CA GLY A 630 -7.56 8.59 -13.23
C GLY A 630 -8.39 7.68 -14.12
N VAL A 631 -7.92 7.57 -15.36
CA VAL A 631 -8.46 6.68 -16.38
C VAL A 631 -7.32 5.85 -16.95
N HIS A 632 -7.49 4.53 -16.95
CA HIS A 632 -6.58 3.61 -17.60
C HIS A 632 -7.25 3.06 -18.88
N ALA A 633 -6.48 3.00 -19.95
CA ALA A 633 -6.89 2.38 -21.21
C ALA A 633 -5.81 1.42 -21.69
N MET A 634 -6.22 0.24 -22.19
CA MET A 634 -5.28 -0.72 -22.77
C MET A 634 -5.83 -1.37 -24.04
N VAL A 635 -4.92 -1.78 -24.91
CA VAL A 635 -5.21 -2.63 -26.06
C VAL A 635 -4.49 -3.96 -25.86
N VAL A 636 -5.22 -5.05 -25.99
CA VAL A 636 -4.68 -6.41 -25.95
C VAL A 636 -4.89 -7.15 -27.25
N GLU A 637 -4.05 -8.13 -27.52
CA GLU A 637 -4.25 -9.16 -28.54
C GLU A 637 -4.35 -10.50 -27.84
N VAL A 638 -5.40 -11.26 -28.11
CA VAL A 638 -5.68 -12.57 -27.52
C VAL A 638 -5.56 -13.64 -28.60
N ASP A 639 -4.79 -14.67 -28.33
CA ASP A 639 -4.82 -15.91 -29.12
C ASP A 639 -5.88 -16.85 -28.50
N PRO A 640 -7.02 -17.07 -29.19
CA PRO A 640 -8.08 -17.88 -28.64
C PRO A 640 -7.77 -19.39 -28.62
N GLU A 641 -6.70 -19.85 -29.28
CA GLU A 641 -6.31 -21.26 -29.29
C GLU A 641 -5.42 -21.61 -28.09
N THR A 642 -4.51 -20.70 -27.74
CA THR A 642 -3.53 -20.90 -26.66
C THR A 642 -3.87 -20.15 -25.37
N ALA A 643 -4.90 -19.29 -25.38
CA ALA A 643 -5.23 -18.35 -24.30
C ALA A 643 -4.08 -17.36 -23.97
N ASN A 644 -3.14 -17.16 -24.88
CA ASN A 644 -2.10 -16.17 -24.69
C ASN A 644 -2.67 -14.75 -24.87
N VAL A 645 -2.34 -13.85 -23.96
CA VAL A 645 -2.74 -12.45 -23.99
C VAL A 645 -1.51 -11.57 -24.01
N ARG A 646 -1.42 -10.70 -25.01
CA ARG A 646 -0.35 -9.73 -25.12
C ARG A 646 -0.91 -8.31 -25.02
N ILE A 647 -0.40 -7.53 -24.08
CA ILE A 647 -0.78 -6.12 -23.97
C ILE A 647 0.06 -5.31 -24.96
N LEU A 648 -0.60 -4.68 -25.92
CA LEU A 648 0.06 -3.95 -27.02
C LEU A 648 0.29 -2.49 -26.68
N ARG A 649 -0.68 -1.86 -25.99
CA ARG A 649 -0.62 -0.44 -25.58
C ARG A 649 -1.25 -0.27 -24.20
N TYR A 650 -0.69 0.64 -23.43
CA TYR A 650 -1.22 1.04 -22.12
C TYR A 650 -1.12 2.54 -21.94
N VAL A 651 -2.24 3.17 -21.60
CA VAL A 651 -2.34 4.63 -21.40
C VAL A 651 -2.93 4.91 -20.01
N VAL A 652 -2.35 5.88 -19.33
CA VAL A 652 -2.83 6.37 -18.03
C VAL A 652 -2.99 7.88 -18.08
N ALA A 653 -4.21 8.36 -17.92
CA ALA A 653 -4.51 9.76 -17.63
C ALA A 653 -4.79 9.90 -16.12
N HIS A 654 -3.92 10.60 -15.40
CA HIS A 654 -3.91 10.60 -13.92
C HIS A 654 -3.94 12.01 -13.33
N ASP A 655 -4.67 12.17 -12.22
CA ASP A 655 -4.75 13.38 -11.41
C ASP A 655 -4.31 13.09 -9.97
N CYS A 656 -3.11 13.54 -9.62
CA CYS A 656 -2.61 13.56 -8.25
C CYS A 656 -2.45 14.98 -7.68
N GLY A 657 -3.26 15.93 -8.16
CA GLY A 657 -3.14 17.35 -7.81
C GLY A 657 -1.85 17.95 -8.36
N ASN A 658 -1.27 18.89 -7.65
CA ASN A 658 0.00 19.51 -8.04
C ASN A 658 1.15 18.49 -7.95
N VAL A 659 1.86 18.30 -9.06
CA VAL A 659 2.95 17.32 -9.18
C VAL A 659 4.25 17.88 -8.60
N ILE A 660 4.88 17.17 -7.67
CA ILE A 660 6.20 17.54 -7.12
C ILE A 660 7.31 17.25 -8.16
N ASN A 661 7.30 16.02 -8.70
CA ASN A 661 8.26 15.54 -9.67
C ASN A 661 7.60 14.57 -10.66
N PRO A 662 7.43 14.96 -11.93
CA PRO A 662 6.80 14.10 -12.93
C PRO A 662 7.49 12.74 -13.11
N LEU A 663 8.82 12.67 -13.05
CA LEU A 663 9.58 11.42 -13.20
C LEU A 663 9.23 10.40 -12.10
N ILE A 664 9.07 10.88 -10.85
CA ILE A 664 8.71 10.01 -9.71
C ILE A 664 7.25 9.57 -9.83
N VAL A 665 6.34 10.47 -10.21
CA VAL A 665 4.92 10.13 -10.44
C VAL A 665 4.78 9.07 -11.53
N GLU A 666 5.43 9.23 -12.67
CA GLU A 666 5.47 8.23 -13.75
C GLU A 666 6.01 6.89 -13.25
N GLY A 667 7.11 6.90 -12.50
CA GLY A 667 7.69 5.69 -11.92
C GLY A 667 6.73 4.96 -10.97
N GLN A 668 5.94 5.69 -10.18
CA GLN A 668 4.91 5.10 -9.31
C GLN A 668 3.76 4.50 -10.14
N ILE A 669 3.31 5.17 -11.19
CA ILE A 669 2.28 4.66 -12.10
C ILE A 669 2.78 3.40 -12.81
N HIS A 670 3.98 3.42 -13.40
CA HIS A 670 4.54 2.27 -14.11
C HIS A 670 4.67 1.04 -13.19
N GLY A 671 5.24 1.22 -12.00
CA GLY A 671 5.36 0.14 -11.02
C GLY A 671 4.01 -0.36 -10.50
N GLY A 672 3.00 0.51 -10.41
CA GLY A 672 1.62 0.14 -10.06
C GLY A 672 0.95 -0.67 -11.17
N VAL A 673 1.09 -0.25 -12.42
CA VAL A 673 0.54 -0.98 -13.58
C VAL A 673 1.18 -2.36 -13.70
N ALA A 674 2.52 -2.48 -13.54
CA ALA A 674 3.20 -3.77 -13.58
C ALA A 674 2.66 -4.75 -12.51
N LEU A 675 2.50 -4.29 -11.27
CA LEU A 675 1.89 -5.07 -10.20
C LEU A 675 0.42 -5.42 -10.54
N GLY A 676 -0.34 -4.47 -11.08
CA GLY A 676 -1.72 -4.69 -11.49
C GLY A 676 -1.87 -5.72 -12.61
N ILE A 677 -0.94 -5.79 -13.58
CA ILE A 677 -0.89 -6.82 -14.62
C ILE A 677 -0.66 -8.19 -13.99
N GLY A 678 0.27 -8.30 -13.05
CA GLY A 678 0.49 -9.51 -12.27
C GLY A 678 -0.80 -9.98 -11.62
N ASN A 679 -1.46 -9.10 -10.88
CA ASN A 679 -2.70 -9.43 -10.19
C ASN A 679 -3.89 -9.74 -11.12
N ALA A 680 -3.92 -9.16 -12.32
CA ALA A 680 -4.99 -9.41 -13.29
C ALA A 680 -4.87 -10.76 -13.99
N PHE A 681 -3.62 -11.24 -14.23
CA PHE A 681 -3.41 -12.34 -15.14
C PHE A 681 -2.48 -13.45 -14.64
N TYR A 682 -1.53 -13.18 -13.73
CA TYR A 682 -0.48 -14.16 -13.38
C TYR A 682 -0.50 -14.61 -11.93
N GLU A 683 -0.65 -13.67 -11.01
CA GLU A 683 -0.39 -13.84 -9.59
C GLU A 683 -1.58 -14.47 -8.86
N LYS A 684 -1.46 -15.74 -8.47
CA LYS A 684 -2.48 -16.46 -7.72
C LYS A 684 -1.87 -17.31 -6.61
N LEU A 685 -2.30 -17.10 -5.39
CA LEU A 685 -2.04 -18.01 -4.27
C LEU A 685 -3.11 -19.10 -4.23
N SER A 686 -2.69 -20.33 -4.40
CA SER A 686 -3.58 -21.50 -4.45
C SER A 686 -3.42 -22.34 -3.19
N TYR A 687 -4.55 -22.62 -2.52
CA TYR A 687 -4.63 -23.49 -1.37
C TYR A 687 -5.37 -24.77 -1.73
N ASP A 688 -4.90 -25.93 -1.22
CA ASP A 688 -5.65 -27.17 -1.31
C ASP A 688 -6.78 -27.25 -0.26
N GLY A 689 -7.59 -28.31 -0.31
CA GLY A 689 -8.69 -28.51 0.64
C GLY A 689 -8.26 -28.71 2.10
N ASN A 690 -6.97 -28.97 2.34
CA ASN A 690 -6.38 -29.11 3.68
C ASN A 690 -5.74 -27.80 4.17
N GLY A 691 -5.80 -26.72 3.38
CA GLY A 691 -5.22 -25.44 3.70
C GLY A 691 -3.71 -25.31 3.46
N GLN A 692 -3.13 -26.24 2.68
CA GLN A 692 -1.74 -26.12 2.24
C GLN A 692 -1.63 -25.12 1.11
N LEU A 693 -0.66 -24.20 1.21
CA LEU A 693 -0.32 -23.30 0.11
C LEU A 693 0.49 -24.07 -0.95
N THR A 694 -0.11 -24.27 -2.13
CA THR A 694 0.50 -25.07 -3.21
C THR A 694 1.33 -24.22 -4.18
N SER A 695 1.28 -22.90 -4.08
CA SER A 695 2.01 -21.92 -4.91
C SER A 695 3.01 -21.10 -4.08
N ALA A 696 3.84 -21.77 -3.27
CA ALA A 696 4.78 -21.13 -2.34
C ALA A 696 6.17 -20.85 -2.95
N SER A 697 6.27 -20.75 -4.27
CA SER A 697 7.53 -20.44 -4.96
C SER A 697 7.26 -19.64 -6.24
N PHE A 698 8.28 -18.96 -6.78
CA PHE A 698 8.17 -18.29 -8.08
C PHE A 698 8.08 -19.26 -9.28
N MET A 699 8.11 -20.56 -9.04
CA MET A 699 7.79 -21.57 -10.08
C MET A 699 6.27 -21.66 -10.30
N ASP A 700 5.48 -21.40 -9.26
CA ASP A 700 4.02 -21.57 -9.25
C ASP A 700 3.30 -20.22 -9.12
N TYR A 701 3.84 -19.30 -8.33
CA TYR A 701 3.37 -17.90 -8.23
C TYR A 701 4.09 -17.05 -9.26
N LEU A 702 3.44 -16.85 -10.40
CA LEU A 702 4.04 -16.17 -11.54
C LEU A 702 4.02 -14.65 -11.35
N LEU A 703 5.15 -14.01 -11.62
CA LEU A 703 5.25 -12.55 -11.71
C LEU A 703 5.41 -12.14 -13.18
N PRO A 704 4.82 -10.99 -13.60
CA PRO A 704 5.10 -10.46 -14.93
C PRO A 704 6.56 -10.05 -15.04
N THR A 705 7.18 -10.38 -16.17
CA THR A 705 8.53 -9.94 -16.51
C THR A 705 8.49 -8.66 -17.36
N ALA A 706 9.65 -8.16 -17.76
CA ALA A 706 9.74 -7.00 -18.66
C ALA A 706 9.12 -7.25 -20.06
N LEU A 707 8.83 -8.50 -20.41
CA LEU A 707 8.20 -8.86 -21.69
C LEU A 707 6.68 -8.70 -21.64
N GLU A 708 6.07 -8.90 -20.49
CA GLU A 708 4.62 -8.83 -20.31
C GLU A 708 4.14 -7.40 -20.00
N VAL A 709 5.04 -6.54 -19.50
CA VAL A 709 4.72 -5.14 -19.20
C VAL A 709 4.99 -4.27 -20.43
N PRO A 710 3.96 -3.69 -21.06
CA PRO A 710 4.14 -2.84 -22.23
C PRO A 710 4.74 -1.48 -21.86
N PRO A 711 5.21 -0.69 -22.83
CA PRO A 711 5.42 0.74 -22.64
C PRO A 711 4.13 1.41 -22.15
N ILE A 712 4.23 2.26 -21.13
CA ILE A 712 3.08 2.93 -20.51
C ILE A 712 3.17 4.42 -20.84
N GLU A 713 2.16 4.92 -21.56
CA GLU A 713 2.02 6.34 -21.87
C GLU A 713 1.26 7.02 -20.72
N THR A 714 1.84 8.08 -20.12
CA THR A 714 1.20 8.81 -19.02
C THR A 714 0.92 10.25 -19.40
N VAL A 715 -0.23 10.76 -18.95
CA VAL A 715 -0.58 12.18 -19.01
C VAL A 715 -1.13 12.62 -17.65
N HIS A 716 -0.70 13.80 -17.20
CA HIS A 716 -1.10 14.35 -15.91
C HIS A 716 -2.19 15.41 -16.11
N ILE A 717 -3.24 15.28 -15.31
CA ILE A 717 -4.28 16.29 -15.10
C ILE A 717 -4.06 16.84 -13.68
N GLU A 718 -4.22 18.13 -13.50
CA GLU A 718 -4.02 18.77 -12.19
C GLU A 718 -5.32 19.39 -11.68
N THR A 719 -5.90 18.77 -10.67
CA THR A 719 -7.00 19.33 -9.87
C THR A 719 -6.52 19.42 -8.42
N PRO A 720 -5.98 20.57 -7.99
CA PRO A 720 -5.37 20.70 -6.66
C PRO A 720 -6.34 20.38 -5.53
N SER A 721 -5.86 19.67 -4.51
CA SER A 721 -6.60 19.45 -3.27
C SER A 721 -6.60 20.72 -2.42
N PRO A 722 -7.76 21.15 -1.89
CA PRO A 722 -7.81 22.27 -0.95
C PRO A 722 -7.37 21.87 0.48
N LEU A 723 -7.12 20.58 0.74
CA LEU A 723 -6.87 20.05 2.08
C LEU A 723 -5.40 20.15 2.53
N ASN A 724 -4.52 20.62 1.66
CA ASN A 724 -3.10 20.78 1.99
C ASN A 724 -2.48 21.99 1.24
N PRO A 725 -1.41 22.60 1.80
CA PRO A 725 -0.88 23.87 1.30
C PRO A 725 -0.26 23.80 -0.10
N LEU A 726 0.12 22.62 -0.57
CA LEU A 726 0.74 22.42 -1.89
C LEU A 726 -0.25 21.88 -2.93
N GLY A 727 -1.49 21.60 -2.56
CA GLY A 727 -2.50 21.07 -3.47
C GLY A 727 -2.21 19.66 -4.00
N MET A 728 -1.39 18.90 -3.29
CA MET A 728 -0.98 17.54 -3.69
C MET A 728 -2.06 16.51 -3.37
N LYS A 729 -2.03 15.41 -4.11
CA LYS A 729 -2.74 14.16 -3.82
C LYS A 729 -1.74 13.00 -3.94
N GLY A 730 -2.07 11.84 -3.37
CA GLY A 730 -1.19 10.67 -3.45
C GLY A 730 -1.23 9.99 -4.82
N VAL A 731 -0.20 9.19 -5.13
CA VAL A 731 -0.08 8.44 -6.39
C VAL A 731 0.45 7.02 -6.15
N GLY A 732 0.75 6.68 -4.90
CA GLY A 732 1.46 5.43 -4.57
C GLY A 732 0.73 4.15 -4.99
N GLU A 733 -0.58 4.12 -4.98
CA GLU A 733 -1.42 2.96 -5.29
C GLU A 733 -2.13 3.08 -6.65
N ALA A 734 -2.22 4.29 -7.20
CA ALA A 734 -2.96 4.67 -8.37
C ALA A 734 -2.81 3.72 -9.57
N GLY A 735 -1.57 3.37 -9.91
CA GLY A 735 -1.27 2.51 -11.06
C GLY A 735 -1.82 1.09 -10.95
N ALA A 736 -2.04 0.56 -9.74
CA ALA A 736 -2.47 -0.83 -9.54
C ALA A 736 -3.99 -1.00 -9.55
N ILE A 737 -4.74 0.00 -9.11
CA ILE A 737 -6.17 -0.09 -8.78
C ILE A 737 -7.05 -0.51 -9.99
N PRO A 738 -6.96 0.10 -11.20
CA PRO A 738 -7.91 -0.16 -12.28
C PRO A 738 -7.50 -1.27 -13.25
N VAL A 739 -6.30 -1.83 -13.13
CA VAL A 739 -5.72 -2.72 -14.14
C VAL A 739 -6.56 -3.96 -14.38
N ALA A 740 -7.04 -4.61 -13.33
CA ALA A 740 -7.83 -5.83 -13.44
C ALA A 740 -9.14 -5.62 -14.23
N ALA A 741 -9.83 -4.50 -13.98
CA ALA A 741 -11.05 -4.16 -14.71
C ALA A 741 -10.77 -3.85 -16.18
N ALA A 742 -9.72 -3.07 -16.46
CA ALA A 742 -9.32 -2.75 -17.84
C ALA A 742 -8.88 -4.00 -18.61
N PHE A 743 -8.15 -4.92 -17.96
CA PHE A 743 -7.71 -6.18 -18.56
C PHE A 743 -8.91 -7.08 -18.90
N ALA A 744 -9.82 -7.29 -17.97
CA ALA A 744 -11.02 -8.10 -18.19
C ALA A 744 -11.86 -7.55 -19.35
N GLN A 745 -12.11 -6.23 -19.37
CA GLN A 745 -12.84 -5.56 -20.44
C GLN A 745 -12.14 -5.74 -21.80
N ALA A 746 -10.81 -5.54 -21.83
CA ALA A 746 -10.05 -5.67 -23.07
C ALA A 746 -10.08 -7.10 -23.64
N VAL A 747 -9.93 -8.13 -22.78
CA VAL A 747 -9.99 -9.54 -23.21
C VAL A 747 -11.39 -9.92 -23.70
N GLU A 748 -12.47 -9.49 -23.03
CA GLU A 748 -13.82 -9.70 -23.54
C GLU A 748 -14.06 -8.99 -24.88
N SER A 749 -13.58 -7.74 -25.00
CA SER A 749 -13.66 -6.99 -26.25
C SER A 749 -12.92 -7.68 -27.40
N ALA A 750 -11.76 -8.29 -27.12
CA ALA A 750 -10.98 -9.03 -28.12
C ALA A 750 -11.74 -10.26 -28.64
N LEU A 751 -12.29 -11.04 -27.74
CA LEU A 751 -12.97 -12.28 -28.07
C LEU A 751 -14.37 -12.06 -28.65
N ALA A 752 -15.13 -11.07 -28.13
CA ALA A 752 -16.47 -10.65 -28.55
C ALA A 752 -17.43 -11.84 -28.78
N ARG A 753 -17.36 -12.86 -27.91
CA ARG A 753 -18.19 -14.06 -27.99
C ARG A 753 -19.45 -13.86 -27.15
N PRO A 754 -20.64 -14.22 -27.68
CA PRO A 754 -21.88 -14.24 -26.88
C PRO A 754 -21.72 -15.16 -25.65
N GLY A 755 -22.14 -14.70 -24.48
CA GLY A 755 -22.06 -15.49 -23.24
C GLY A 755 -20.68 -15.56 -22.57
N PHE A 756 -19.63 -15.04 -23.21
CA PHE A 756 -18.31 -14.97 -22.59
C PHE A 756 -18.23 -13.74 -21.68
N GLU A 757 -18.13 -13.97 -20.38
CA GLU A 757 -18.02 -12.94 -19.36
C GLU A 757 -16.87 -13.27 -18.40
N ILE A 758 -16.04 -12.29 -18.07
CA ILE A 758 -14.97 -12.42 -17.09
C ILE A 758 -15.45 -11.82 -15.77
N LEU A 759 -15.71 -12.71 -14.82
CA LEU A 759 -16.27 -12.39 -13.51
C LEU A 759 -15.29 -12.67 -12.36
N GLU A 760 -14.07 -13.13 -12.69
CA GLU A 760 -13.05 -13.50 -11.71
C GLU A 760 -11.65 -13.02 -12.11
N ILE A 761 -10.83 -12.72 -11.11
CA ILE A 761 -9.43 -12.32 -11.23
C ILE A 761 -8.59 -13.07 -10.16
N PRO A 762 -7.34 -13.50 -10.47
CA PRO A 762 -6.66 -13.36 -11.76
C PRO A 762 -7.23 -14.28 -12.85
N LEU A 763 -7.29 -13.74 -14.06
CA LEU A 763 -7.63 -14.51 -15.24
C LEU A 763 -6.37 -15.23 -15.76
N SER A 764 -5.85 -16.20 -15.01
CA SER A 764 -4.62 -16.89 -15.39
C SER A 764 -4.73 -17.52 -16.79
N PRO A 765 -3.61 -17.77 -17.51
CA PRO A 765 -3.66 -18.39 -18.83
C PRO A 765 -4.45 -19.72 -18.85
N SER A 766 -4.27 -20.55 -17.83
CA SER A 766 -5.04 -21.79 -17.67
C SER A 766 -6.52 -21.52 -17.46
N ARG A 767 -6.86 -20.53 -16.64
CA ARG A 767 -8.26 -20.18 -16.38
C ARG A 767 -8.94 -19.59 -17.62
N LEU A 768 -8.26 -18.72 -18.35
CA LEU A 768 -8.76 -18.20 -19.62
C LEU A 768 -8.99 -19.33 -20.62
N TYR A 769 -8.07 -20.29 -20.68
CA TYR A 769 -8.23 -21.47 -21.54
C TYR A 769 -9.48 -22.29 -21.16
N GLU A 770 -9.71 -22.56 -19.87
CA GLU A 770 -10.92 -23.25 -19.38
C GLU A 770 -12.20 -22.53 -19.77
N LEU A 771 -12.25 -21.20 -19.59
CA LEU A 771 -13.41 -20.39 -19.97
C LEU A 771 -13.67 -20.42 -21.48
N LEU A 772 -12.61 -20.40 -22.29
CA LEU A 772 -12.72 -20.52 -23.75
C LEU A 772 -13.23 -21.89 -24.17
N GLU A 773 -12.78 -22.97 -23.54
CA GLU A 773 -13.28 -24.32 -23.81
C GLU A 773 -14.73 -24.51 -23.38
N ALA A 774 -15.15 -23.96 -22.24
CA ALA A 774 -16.53 -24.02 -21.78
C ALA A 774 -17.50 -23.39 -22.81
N VAL A 775 -17.16 -22.21 -23.36
CA VAL A 775 -17.98 -21.56 -24.39
C VAL A 775 -17.95 -22.31 -25.73
N ARG A 776 -16.87 -23.03 -26.05
CA ARG A 776 -16.81 -23.89 -27.26
C ARG A 776 -17.73 -25.10 -27.17
N GLN A 777 -17.92 -25.64 -25.96
CA GLN A 777 -18.70 -26.85 -25.71
C GLN A 777 -20.20 -26.56 -25.55
N GLU A 778 -20.60 -25.33 -25.25
CA GLU A 778 -22.02 -24.97 -25.25
C GLU A 778 -22.57 -25.04 -26.68
N PRO A 779 -23.63 -25.85 -26.94
CA PRO A 779 -24.26 -25.89 -28.25
C PRO A 779 -24.76 -24.49 -28.59
N GLN A 780 -24.33 -23.93 -29.71
CA GLN A 780 -24.94 -22.70 -30.25
C GLN A 780 -26.45 -22.98 -30.32
N ALA A 781 -27.19 -22.46 -29.34
CA ALA A 781 -28.64 -22.45 -29.43
C ALA A 781 -29.01 -21.65 -30.71
N ARG A 782 -29.49 -22.40 -31.72
CA ARG A 782 -29.94 -21.87 -33.03
C ARG A 782 -31.17 -21.02 -32.87
#